data_804a52d7eb112a7a16b0fd3d9274b203
#
_entry.id   804a52d7eb112a7a16b0fd3d9274b203
#
_cell.length_a   1.000
_cell.length_b   1.000
_cell.length_c   1.000
_cell.angle_alpha   90.00
_cell.angle_beta   90.00
_cell.angle_gamma   90.00
#
_symmetry.space_group_name_H-M   'P 1'
#
loop_
_entity.id
_entity.type
_entity.pdbx_description
1 polymer ?
#
loop_
_entity_poly.entity_id
_entity_poly.type
_entity_poly.pdbx_seq_one_letter_code
_entity_poly.pdbx_strand_id
1 'polypeptide(L)'
;MLAVLTSTMIVAQNYQTSPDVITACKGYIEIDGQPSNYALNSTQLTEWPVNSNSACVQYIHFPAGYVKAELSGRGGGFLSTCKLALKITDASNGAVIHDGTVSLTYNINEKNISAFNGVYFPTEGWYRFELKKISGTLGSFSNWRFYKESSSPIYFANNFSSPSVHIWHSTMAPGAPTGDAYNWLYHEIMIPQGHDYQYTYAMAIGQSRLYMGIQANGANRHDVIFSVWDNGDTDIDPNLSEYLKSGAIDSGEGVTIERFGNEGTGTKAFKMGEHWTPGEFVQFICNARPATQTITQSDGTTTEYNSMLMTAWYKRERDTEWNYLATHCCSGSEALFAQSEFYSFLENYGSANGQVQRKAYYRNAYAHAAENKKWYHLNVGGYSNTDGGNNIGARNDFGHGIATEYDRCFYMTTGGYGQTVTGNTTLNLHENNNIVENINLNALEARIREAIRKQNTLKSLNTLSGHPMIETTGWRVTAWSDEETSGEGTNGRATQILDGNEDTYWHSQWYSQQPTFPHSVTIEAPDTYELNALELCTKRHSYSGTTYNPSKMTIEVSNDGNSWETAISNISLPLQEYPNIVLPEPAIGKYFRLTFNEGYGTYLFINEIYLFGEIPDAPNVPNEDGLYPVESFDELSNDKAYIIKNANSLGSIIYSPTHSNSNIWICEAERTASGNGTIYSNSYKADIDYNDINHHWYILQIDGKMYLCNAGNKKSIGTGFPCTFKSTYTPIYVSCVNKKFTFNTTNDGANYMCASPQLETPVNVWTSDDEGSKWLIYENPAMEANSAEVIDAIMGRTAIENITTEEYDNTIYDLQGRKIEKITKAGIYIINGKKVIKR
;
A
#
# COMPACT_ATOMS: atom_id res chain seq x y z
N MET A 1 -12.81 6.75 -83.34
CA MET A 1 -12.77 7.83 -82.33
C MET A 1 -13.95 7.61 -81.40
N LEU A 2 -13.83 6.79 -80.39
CA LEU A 2 -14.85 6.51 -79.40
C LEU A 2 -14.63 7.37 -78.20
N ALA A 3 -15.48 8.35 -77.95
CA ALA A 3 -15.47 9.20 -76.78
C ALA A 3 -16.13 8.40 -75.64
N VAL A 4 -15.32 8.03 -74.67
CA VAL A 4 -15.83 7.48 -73.41
C VAL A 4 -16.27 8.65 -72.54
N LEU A 5 -17.55 8.84 -72.41
CA LEU A 5 -18.20 9.72 -71.47
C LEU A 5 -18.18 9.02 -70.13
N THR A 6 -17.24 9.41 -69.28
CA THR A 6 -17.29 9.08 -67.85
C THR A 6 -18.33 10.00 -67.19
N SER A 7 -19.55 9.47 -67.01
CA SER A 7 -20.53 10.10 -66.11
C SER A 7 -20.06 9.99 -64.66
N THR A 8 -19.53 11.08 -64.12
CA THR A 8 -19.37 11.21 -62.68
C THR A 8 -20.78 11.26 -62.08
N MET A 9 -21.20 10.14 -61.47
CA MET A 9 -22.36 10.15 -60.56
C MET A 9 -22.04 11.11 -59.41
N ILE A 10 -22.70 12.27 -59.40
CA ILE A 10 -22.74 13.13 -58.23
C ILE A 10 -23.62 12.39 -57.21
N VAL A 11 -23.02 11.61 -56.33
CA VAL A 11 -23.71 11.02 -55.16
C VAL A 11 -24.05 12.24 -54.27
N ALA A 12 -25.35 12.47 -54.07
CA ALA A 12 -25.80 13.50 -53.14
C ALA A 12 -25.26 13.15 -51.74
N GLN A 13 -24.34 13.98 -51.22
CA GLN A 13 -23.75 13.80 -49.90
C GLN A 13 -24.80 14.09 -48.84
N ASN A 14 -25.14 13.10 -48.02
CA ASN A 14 -26.09 13.23 -46.90
C ASN A 14 -25.36 13.62 -45.61
N TYR A 15 -25.12 14.91 -45.43
CA TYR A 15 -24.62 15.41 -44.18
C TYR A 15 -25.65 15.40 -43.05
N GLN A 16 -25.23 15.21 -41.83
CA GLN A 16 -26.08 15.43 -40.66
C GLN A 16 -26.66 16.85 -40.64
N THR A 17 -27.87 17.02 -40.10
CA THR A 17 -28.57 18.30 -40.09
C THR A 17 -28.06 19.27 -39.03
N SER A 18 -27.55 18.76 -37.96
CA SER A 18 -26.95 19.54 -36.87
C SER A 18 -25.43 19.35 -36.85
N PRO A 19 -24.65 20.41 -36.70
CA PRO A 19 -23.19 20.28 -36.66
C PRO A 19 -22.68 19.79 -35.33
N ASP A 20 -21.56 19.07 -35.37
CA ASP A 20 -20.69 18.93 -34.21
C ASP A 20 -19.89 20.20 -34.00
N VAL A 21 -19.88 20.75 -32.80
CA VAL A 21 -19.28 22.07 -32.51
C VAL A 21 -18.04 21.90 -31.60
N ILE A 22 -16.91 22.43 -32.06
CA ILE A 22 -15.66 22.48 -31.27
C ILE A 22 -15.25 23.95 -31.12
N THR A 23 -15.04 24.35 -29.84
CA THR A 23 -14.64 25.70 -29.51
C THR A 23 -13.20 25.99 -29.96
N ALA A 24 -12.96 27.21 -30.50
CA ALA A 24 -11.63 27.63 -30.93
C ALA A 24 -10.56 27.57 -29.84
N CYS A 25 -10.94 27.87 -28.60
CA CYS A 25 -10.05 27.82 -27.44
C CYS A 25 -9.52 26.41 -27.08
N LYS A 26 -10.07 25.35 -27.71
CA LYS A 26 -9.52 23.99 -27.58
C LYS A 26 -8.28 23.75 -28.45
N GLY A 27 -7.86 24.76 -29.24
CA GLY A 27 -6.59 24.77 -29.93
C GLY A 27 -5.47 25.40 -29.11
N TYR A 28 -4.31 25.52 -29.70
CA TYR A 28 -3.16 26.24 -29.15
C TYR A 28 -2.45 27.03 -30.23
N ILE A 29 -1.57 27.96 -29.80
CA ILE A 29 -0.79 28.76 -30.71
C ILE A 29 0.61 28.17 -30.85
N GLU A 30 1.00 27.86 -32.09
CA GLU A 30 2.39 27.58 -32.43
C GLU A 30 3.06 28.89 -32.91
N ILE A 31 4.31 29.10 -32.50
CA ILE A 31 5.19 30.13 -33.00
C ILE A 31 6.43 29.44 -33.57
N ASP A 32 6.74 29.72 -34.84
CA ASP A 32 7.84 29.05 -35.56
C ASP A 32 7.74 27.50 -35.53
N GLY A 33 6.52 26.97 -35.52
CA GLY A 33 6.24 25.52 -35.52
C GLY A 33 6.41 24.85 -34.17
N GLN A 34 6.58 25.61 -33.09
CA GLN A 34 6.66 25.07 -31.74
C GLN A 34 5.46 25.55 -30.88
N PRO A 35 4.88 24.68 -30.05
CA PRO A 35 3.86 25.09 -29.11
C PRO A 35 4.32 26.24 -28.24
N SER A 36 3.48 27.27 -28.10
CA SER A 36 3.78 28.45 -27.28
C SER A 36 2.86 28.51 -26.05
N ASN A 37 3.31 29.23 -25.01
CA ASN A 37 2.52 29.52 -23.82
C ASN A 37 1.53 30.67 -24.03
N TYR A 38 1.20 31.00 -25.27
CA TYR A 38 0.22 32.05 -25.55
C TYR A 38 -1.16 31.62 -25.07
N ALA A 39 -1.67 32.29 -24.05
CA ALA A 39 -2.97 31.97 -23.46
C ALA A 39 -4.11 32.28 -24.41
N LEU A 40 -4.91 31.27 -24.78
CA LEU A 40 -6.18 31.49 -25.47
C LEU A 40 -7.25 31.89 -24.45
N ASN A 41 -8.14 32.79 -24.84
CA ASN A 41 -9.34 33.10 -24.07
C ASN A 41 -10.23 31.80 -23.95
N SER A 42 -10.89 31.61 -22.86
CA SER A 42 -11.69 30.39 -22.57
C SER A 42 -12.85 30.17 -23.56
N THR A 43 -13.29 31.15 -24.30
CA THR A 43 -14.46 31.07 -25.18
C THR A 43 -14.17 31.36 -26.66
N GLN A 44 -13.20 32.16 -26.96
CA GLN A 44 -12.94 32.61 -28.35
C GLN A 44 -11.52 33.15 -28.52
N LEU A 45 -10.98 33.03 -29.72
CA LEU A 45 -9.74 33.71 -30.11
C LEU A 45 -10.12 35.11 -30.63
N THR A 46 -9.75 36.19 -29.93
CA THR A 46 -10.06 37.58 -30.28
C THR A 46 -8.88 38.34 -30.85
N GLU A 47 -7.67 37.88 -30.61
CA GLU A 47 -6.45 38.49 -31.10
C GLU A 47 -5.55 37.43 -31.72
N TRP A 48 -4.83 37.83 -32.75
CA TRP A 48 -3.81 36.97 -33.35
C TRP A 48 -2.44 37.42 -32.86
N PRO A 49 -1.58 36.45 -32.44
CA PRO A 49 -0.21 36.83 -32.04
C PRO A 49 0.50 37.67 -33.11
N VAL A 50 1.24 38.67 -32.70
CA VAL A 50 1.89 39.63 -33.58
C VAL A 50 2.96 38.98 -34.48
N ASN A 51 3.48 37.81 -34.11
CA ASN A 51 4.50 37.11 -34.88
C ASN A 51 3.92 36.59 -36.20
N SER A 52 4.56 36.88 -37.33
CA SER A 52 4.15 36.46 -38.67
C SER A 52 4.14 34.93 -38.88
N ASN A 53 4.89 34.21 -38.08
CA ASN A 53 4.99 32.72 -38.14
C ASN A 53 4.06 32.01 -37.16
N SER A 54 3.09 32.72 -36.56
CA SER A 54 2.14 32.08 -35.64
C SER A 54 1.01 31.35 -36.37
N ALA A 55 0.60 30.22 -35.83
CA ALA A 55 -0.53 29.41 -36.28
C ALA A 55 -1.43 29.01 -35.07
N CYS A 56 -2.75 29.04 -35.28
CA CYS A 56 -3.68 28.40 -34.38
C CYS A 56 -3.87 26.97 -34.85
N VAL A 57 -3.53 26.02 -33.99
CA VAL A 57 -3.50 24.58 -34.29
C VAL A 57 -4.49 23.85 -33.41
N GLN A 58 -5.23 22.91 -34.04
CA GLN A 58 -6.10 21.94 -33.35
C GLN A 58 -5.88 20.59 -33.94
N TYR A 59 -5.85 19.57 -33.07
CA TYR A 59 -5.93 18.17 -33.48
C TYR A 59 -7.32 17.63 -33.20
N ILE A 60 -7.97 17.13 -34.28
CA ILE A 60 -9.34 16.67 -34.26
C ILE A 60 -9.40 15.27 -34.86
N HIS A 61 -10.05 14.34 -34.18
CA HIS A 61 -10.28 12.98 -34.67
C HIS A 61 -11.59 12.91 -35.43
N PHE A 62 -11.53 12.48 -36.68
CA PHE A 62 -12.69 12.29 -37.55
C PHE A 62 -12.90 10.84 -37.95
N PRO A 63 -14.15 10.39 -38.11
CA PRO A 63 -14.45 9.18 -38.87
C PRO A 63 -14.09 9.38 -40.34
N ALA A 64 -13.85 8.28 -41.06
CA ALA A 64 -13.70 8.35 -42.52
C ALA A 64 -15.01 8.86 -43.18
N GLY A 65 -14.88 9.61 -44.29
CA GLY A 65 -16.03 10.13 -45.03
C GLY A 65 -15.90 11.59 -45.42
N TYR A 66 -16.96 12.13 -46.02
CA TYR A 66 -17.00 13.54 -46.38
C TYR A 66 -17.44 14.41 -45.23
N VAL A 67 -16.78 15.59 -45.12
CA VAL A 67 -17.06 16.57 -44.10
C VAL A 67 -17.21 17.95 -44.75
N LYS A 68 -18.19 18.73 -44.30
CA LYS A 68 -18.35 20.14 -44.52
C LYS A 68 -18.02 20.86 -43.19
N ALA A 69 -17.34 22.01 -43.29
CA ALA A 69 -17.05 22.82 -42.09
C ALA A 69 -17.38 24.29 -42.28
N GLU A 70 -17.90 24.87 -41.23
CA GLU A 70 -18.07 26.30 -41.06
C GLU A 70 -17.22 26.79 -39.89
N LEU A 71 -16.72 28.02 -39.99
CA LEU A 71 -16.02 28.72 -38.92
C LEU A 71 -16.92 29.84 -38.39
N SER A 72 -17.26 29.82 -37.09
CA SER A 72 -17.99 30.91 -36.45
C SER A 72 -17.02 32.02 -36.05
N GLY A 73 -17.09 33.16 -36.74
CA GLY A 73 -16.14 34.24 -36.48
C GLY A 73 -16.48 35.52 -37.24
N ARG A 74 -15.64 36.52 -37.06
CA ARG A 74 -15.77 37.82 -37.73
C ARG A 74 -14.41 38.50 -37.93
N GLY A 75 -14.31 39.37 -38.95
CA GLY A 75 -13.18 40.29 -39.07
C GLY A 75 -13.32 41.50 -38.14
N GLY A 76 -12.20 42.06 -37.70
CA GLY A 76 -12.15 43.21 -36.76
C GLY A 76 -12.00 44.56 -37.40
N GLY A 77 -11.59 44.66 -38.67
CA GLY A 77 -11.38 45.93 -39.41
C GLY A 77 -12.56 46.31 -40.27
N PHE A 78 -13.10 47.52 -40.14
CA PHE A 78 -14.29 48.01 -40.83
C PHE A 78 -14.20 47.97 -42.37
N LEU A 79 -13.02 48.13 -42.92
CA LEU A 79 -12.78 48.12 -44.39
C LEU A 79 -11.86 46.97 -44.83
N SER A 80 -11.51 46.05 -43.92
CA SER A 80 -10.62 44.93 -44.23
C SER A 80 -11.24 43.60 -43.96
N THR A 81 -10.95 42.62 -44.81
CA THR A 81 -11.29 41.21 -44.60
C THR A 81 -10.11 40.55 -43.94
N CYS A 82 -10.36 39.86 -42.82
CA CYS A 82 -9.36 38.98 -42.22
C CYS A 82 -9.31 37.68 -43.06
N LYS A 83 -8.16 37.43 -43.68
CA LYS A 83 -7.93 36.18 -44.45
C LYS A 83 -7.05 35.23 -43.66
N LEU A 84 -7.51 33.98 -43.51
CA LEU A 84 -6.83 32.91 -42.84
C LEU A 84 -6.52 31.80 -43.82
N ALA A 85 -5.29 31.36 -43.97
CA ALA A 85 -4.97 30.10 -44.62
C ALA A 85 -5.40 28.94 -43.71
N LEU A 86 -6.11 27.98 -44.24
CA LEU A 86 -6.49 26.74 -43.56
C LEU A 86 -5.81 25.55 -44.22
N LYS A 87 -4.97 24.87 -43.50
CA LYS A 87 -4.35 23.62 -43.92
C LYS A 87 -4.78 22.47 -43.01
N ILE A 88 -5.22 21.38 -43.61
CA ILE A 88 -5.58 20.14 -42.87
C ILE A 88 -4.64 19.03 -43.34
N THR A 89 -3.98 18.37 -42.41
CA THR A 89 -3.09 17.23 -42.70
C THR A 89 -3.47 16.04 -41.85
N ASP A 90 -3.31 14.85 -42.40
CA ASP A 90 -3.38 13.61 -41.65
C ASP A 90 -2.20 13.57 -40.65
N ALA A 91 -2.50 13.46 -39.37
CA ALA A 91 -1.48 13.53 -38.32
C ALA A 91 -0.57 12.27 -38.30
N SER A 92 -0.99 11.16 -38.87
CA SER A 92 -0.24 9.91 -38.90
C SER A 92 0.87 9.87 -39.96
N ASN A 93 0.67 10.58 -41.08
CA ASN A 93 1.58 10.48 -42.22
C ASN A 93 1.90 11.84 -42.88
N GLY A 94 1.29 12.94 -42.41
CA GLY A 94 1.54 14.28 -42.91
C GLY A 94 0.87 14.59 -44.26
N ALA A 95 0.04 13.69 -44.82
CA ALA A 95 -0.65 13.91 -46.08
C ALA A 95 -1.61 15.10 -46.00
N VAL A 96 -1.55 15.97 -47.01
CA VAL A 96 -2.43 17.14 -47.08
C VAL A 96 -3.85 16.68 -47.51
N ILE A 97 -4.82 16.91 -46.68
CA ILE A 97 -6.24 16.63 -46.92
C ILE A 97 -6.97 17.84 -47.51
N HIS A 98 -6.62 19.02 -47.05
CA HIS A 98 -7.17 20.28 -47.51
C HIS A 98 -6.14 21.42 -47.40
N ASP A 99 -6.13 22.30 -48.37
CA ASP A 99 -5.36 23.56 -48.37
C ASP A 99 -6.24 24.66 -49.01
N GLY A 100 -6.63 25.62 -48.19
CA GLY A 100 -7.58 26.63 -48.61
C GLY A 100 -7.48 27.94 -47.81
N THR A 101 -8.45 28.82 -48.05
CA THR A 101 -8.49 30.13 -47.39
C THR A 101 -9.89 30.40 -46.85
N VAL A 102 -9.96 30.88 -45.62
CA VAL A 102 -11.21 31.36 -45.00
C VAL A 102 -11.15 32.89 -44.91
N SER A 103 -12.23 33.55 -45.31
CA SER A 103 -12.34 35.01 -45.34
C SER A 103 -13.40 35.49 -44.35
N LEU A 104 -12.98 36.18 -43.30
CA LEU A 104 -13.83 36.78 -42.27
C LEU A 104 -14.04 38.26 -42.57
N THR A 105 -15.23 38.64 -42.99
CA THR A 105 -15.60 40.04 -43.20
C THR A 105 -15.93 40.71 -41.85
N TYR A 106 -15.77 42.03 -41.82
CA TYR A 106 -16.21 42.82 -40.67
C TYR A 106 -17.70 42.65 -40.41
N ASN A 107 -18.05 42.35 -39.17
CA ASN A 107 -19.43 42.27 -38.70
C ASN A 107 -19.45 42.63 -37.19
N ILE A 108 -20.60 43.10 -36.70
CA ILE A 108 -20.80 43.37 -35.27
C ILE A 108 -20.91 42.03 -34.53
N ASN A 109 -21.60 41.06 -35.14
CA ASN A 109 -21.77 39.71 -34.58
C ASN A 109 -21.00 38.68 -35.43
N GLU A 110 -20.59 37.58 -34.81
CA GLU A 110 -20.02 36.46 -35.55
C GLU A 110 -21.00 35.88 -36.57
N LYS A 111 -20.47 35.35 -37.63
CA LYS A 111 -21.20 34.62 -38.67
C LYS A 111 -20.57 33.27 -38.86
N ASN A 112 -21.40 32.29 -39.27
CA ASN A 112 -20.90 30.98 -39.68
C ASN A 112 -20.45 31.12 -41.16
N ILE A 113 -19.18 31.02 -41.37
CA ILE A 113 -18.54 31.18 -42.68
C ILE A 113 -18.07 29.82 -43.14
N SER A 114 -18.39 29.45 -44.39
CA SER A 114 -17.90 28.21 -44.96
C SER A 114 -16.37 28.18 -44.98
N ALA A 115 -15.78 27.24 -44.29
CA ALA A 115 -14.36 26.99 -44.30
C ALA A 115 -13.96 26.03 -45.42
N PHE A 116 -14.72 24.98 -45.60
CA PHE A 116 -14.63 24.05 -46.73
C PHE A 116 -15.96 23.27 -46.90
N ASN A 117 -16.15 22.69 -48.10
CA ASN A 117 -17.35 21.98 -48.45
C ASN A 117 -16.99 20.66 -49.15
N GLY A 118 -17.35 19.52 -48.54
CA GLY A 118 -17.14 18.20 -49.14
C GLY A 118 -15.67 17.76 -49.20
N VAL A 119 -14.89 18.02 -48.17
CA VAL A 119 -13.55 17.44 -48.06
C VAL A 119 -13.65 16.00 -47.60
N TYR A 120 -12.94 15.10 -48.29
CA TYR A 120 -12.95 13.66 -48.01
C TYR A 120 -11.80 13.33 -47.04
N PHE A 121 -12.12 12.76 -45.88
CA PHE A 121 -11.20 12.21 -44.90
C PHE A 121 -11.06 10.70 -45.18
N PRO A 122 -9.90 10.21 -45.65
CA PRO A 122 -9.77 8.85 -46.21
C PRO A 122 -9.82 7.75 -45.16
N THR A 123 -9.44 8.04 -43.93
CA THR A 123 -9.40 7.08 -42.84
C THR A 123 -9.97 7.71 -41.55
N GLU A 124 -10.49 6.88 -40.68
CA GLU A 124 -10.73 7.34 -39.31
C GLU A 124 -9.40 7.57 -38.62
N GLY A 125 -9.23 8.76 -38.02
CA GLY A 125 -7.97 9.14 -37.40
C GLY A 125 -7.87 10.61 -36.99
N TRP A 126 -6.71 10.97 -36.53
CA TRP A 126 -6.41 12.34 -36.11
C TRP A 126 -5.91 13.19 -37.27
N TYR A 127 -6.44 14.41 -37.34
CA TYR A 127 -6.09 15.39 -38.34
C TYR A 127 -5.70 16.71 -37.68
N ARG A 128 -4.58 17.31 -38.18
CA ARG A 128 -4.07 18.60 -37.73
C ARG A 128 -4.70 19.71 -38.57
N PHE A 129 -5.47 20.57 -37.93
CA PHE A 129 -6.04 21.80 -38.46
C PHE A 129 -5.12 22.96 -38.11
N GLU A 130 -4.59 23.61 -39.10
CA GLU A 130 -3.71 24.78 -38.95
C GLU A 130 -4.34 26.00 -39.61
N LEU A 131 -4.58 27.04 -38.81
CA LEU A 131 -4.98 28.35 -39.29
C LEU A 131 -3.79 29.30 -39.17
N LYS A 132 -3.45 30.00 -40.29
CA LYS A 132 -2.46 31.09 -40.32
C LYS A 132 -3.09 32.37 -40.83
N LYS A 133 -2.85 33.50 -40.19
CA LYS A 133 -3.32 34.78 -40.65
C LYS A 133 -2.50 35.26 -41.86
N ILE A 134 -3.18 35.46 -43.01
CA ILE A 134 -2.58 35.99 -44.23
C ILE A 134 -2.63 37.53 -44.24
N SER A 135 -3.79 38.08 -43.85
CA SER A 135 -3.99 39.55 -43.91
C SER A 135 -5.21 39.98 -43.07
N GLY A 136 -5.30 41.28 -42.79
CA GLY A 136 -6.43 41.86 -42.08
C GLY A 136 -6.36 41.68 -40.57
N THR A 137 -7.40 42.14 -39.86
CA THR A 137 -7.52 42.04 -38.41
C THR A 137 -8.60 41.01 -38.08
N LEU A 138 -8.29 40.06 -37.17
CA LEU A 138 -9.27 39.13 -36.56
C LEU A 138 -10.15 39.94 -35.61
N GLY A 139 -11.47 39.81 -35.71
CA GLY A 139 -12.40 40.30 -34.70
C GLY A 139 -12.72 39.24 -33.65
N SER A 140 -13.03 38.04 -34.10
CA SER A 140 -13.13 36.87 -33.23
C SER A 140 -13.24 35.56 -34.06
N PHE A 141 -12.86 34.46 -33.45
CA PHE A 141 -13.11 33.12 -33.89
C PHE A 141 -13.51 32.28 -32.66
N SER A 142 -14.76 31.80 -32.62
CA SER A 142 -15.29 31.11 -31.45
C SER A 142 -15.42 29.59 -31.65
N ASN A 143 -15.86 29.13 -32.81
CA ASN A 143 -16.19 27.73 -33.03
C ASN A 143 -15.90 27.21 -34.42
N TRP A 144 -15.52 25.97 -34.53
CA TRP A 144 -15.73 25.11 -35.67
C TRP A 144 -17.11 24.47 -35.62
N ARG A 145 -17.76 24.30 -36.77
CA ARG A 145 -19.04 23.61 -36.93
C ARG A 145 -18.89 22.58 -38.06
N PHE A 146 -18.84 21.32 -37.70
CA PHE A 146 -18.61 20.23 -38.65
C PHE A 146 -19.91 19.47 -38.95
N TYR A 147 -20.17 19.28 -40.26
CA TYR A 147 -21.25 18.45 -40.75
C TYR A 147 -20.64 17.28 -41.50
N LYS A 148 -20.91 16.06 -41.04
CA LYS A 148 -20.33 14.83 -41.55
C LYS A 148 -21.43 13.86 -41.98
N GLU A 149 -21.07 12.83 -42.75
CA GLU A 149 -21.98 11.76 -43.16
C GLU A 149 -22.14 10.69 -42.07
N SER A 150 -21.14 10.49 -41.25
CA SER A 150 -21.12 9.53 -40.15
C SER A 150 -21.79 10.10 -38.90
N SER A 151 -22.50 9.24 -38.15
CA SER A 151 -22.99 9.55 -36.81
C SER A 151 -21.93 9.36 -35.71
N SER A 152 -20.74 8.82 -36.04
CA SER A 152 -19.67 8.63 -35.08
C SER A 152 -19.22 9.97 -34.50
N PRO A 153 -18.91 10.05 -33.19
CA PRO A 153 -18.50 11.30 -32.59
C PRO A 153 -17.12 11.77 -33.10
N ILE A 154 -16.85 13.06 -32.96
CA ILE A 154 -15.52 13.63 -33.16
C ILE A 154 -14.90 13.96 -31.80
N TYR A 155 -13.58 13.86 -31.72
CA TYR A 155 -12.81 14.15 -30.52
C TYR A 155 -11.77 15.23 -30.80
N PHE A 156 -11.23 15.84 -29.77
CA PHE A 156 -10.16 16.85 -29.93
C PHE A 156 -9.11 16.75 -28.80
N ALA A 157 -7.88 17.10 -29.11
CA ALA A 157 -6.82 17.28 -28.14
C ALA A 157 -6.86 18.70 -27.54
N ASN A 158 -6.82 18.83 -26.25
CA ASN A 158 -6.96 20.10 -25.54
C ASN A 158 -5.58 20.65 -25.14
N ASN A 159 -5.44 21.99 -25.27
CA ASN A 159 -4.21 22.68 -24.85
C ASN A 159 -4.16 23.01 -23.34
N PHE A 160 -5.29 22.97 -22.64
CA PHE A 160 -5.33 23.31 -21.21
C PHE A 160 -4.91 22.17 -20.32
N SER A 161 -5.54 21.03 -20.49
CA SER A 161 -5.33 19.86 -19.67
C SER A 161 -5.40 18.59 -20.51
N SER A 162 -5.00 17.48 -19.96
CA SER A 162 -5.22 16.15 -20.51
C SER A 162 -5.92 15.25 -19.51
N PRO A 163 -6.59 14.17 -19.93
CA PRO A 163 -7.21 13.24 -19.00
C PRO A 163 -6.20 12.69 -18.00
N SER A 164 -6.59 12.54 -16.75
CA SER A 164 -5.81 11.74 -15.80
C SER A 164 -6.08 10.25 -16.06
N VAL A 165 -5.04 9.46 -16.14
CA VAL A 165 -5.10 8.02 -16.38
C VAL A 165 -4.58 7.31 -15.14
N HIS A 166 -5.33 6.31 -14.67
CA HIS A 166 -5.05 5.63 -13.42
C HIS A 166 -4.81 4.15 -13.65
N ILE A 167 -3.99 3.55 -12.79
CA ILE A 167 -3.81 2.11 -12.66
C ILE A 167 -4.00 1.72 -11.19
N TRP A 168 -4.93 0.79 -10.94
CA TRP A 168 -5.18 0.19 -9.64
C TRP A 168 -4.42 -1.12 -9.54
N HIS A 169 -3.51 -1.22 -8.59
CA HIS A 169 -2.63 -2.37 -8.44
C HIS A 169 -3.24 -3.42 -7.52
N SER A 170 -3.18 -4.66 -7.94
CA SER A 170 -3.65 -5.80 -7.13
C SER A 170 -2.82 -7.04 -7.40
N THR A 171 -3.02 -8.07 -6.59
CA THR A 171 -2.38 -9.37 -6.76
C THR A 171 -3.41 -10.49 -6.72
N MET A 172 -3.10 -11.58 -7.41
CA MET A 172 -3.82 -12.84 -7.29
C MET A 172 -2.98 -13.92 -6.58
N ALA A 173 -1.90 -13.50 -5.91
CA ALA A 173 -1.03 -14.43 -5.18
C ALA A 173 -1.81 -15.10 -4.03
N PRO A 174 -1.73 -16.44 -3.91
CA PRO A 174 -2.36 -17.14 -2.80
C PRO A 174 -1.87 -16.65 -1.44
N GLY A 175 -2.79 -16.42 -0.51
CA GLY A 175 -2.47 -15.99 0.84
C GLY A 175 -2.15 -14.49 0.98
N ALA A 176 -2.35 -13.68 -0.07
CA ALA A 176 -2.27 -12.22 0.05
C ALA A 176 -3.43 -11.72 0.93
N PRO A 177 -3.14 -10.99 2.03
CA PRO A 177 -4.18 -10.44 2.89
C PRO A 177 -5.10 -9.47 2.15
N THR A 178 -6.34 -9.38 2.62
CA THR A 178 -7.33 -8.40 2.15
C THR A 178 -7.55 -7.33 3.22
N GLY A 179 -7.98 -6.12 2.80
CA GLY A 179 -8.20 -5.00 3.72
C GLY A 179 -6.91 -4.30 4.15
N ASP A 180 -6.95 -3.69 5.34
CA ASP A 180 -5.89 -2.84 5.90
C ASP A 180 -4.81 -3.71 6.58
N ALA A 181 -4.00 -4.38 5.79
CA ALA A 181 -3.10 -5.44 6.25
C ALA A 181 -1.62 -5.20 5.90
N TYR A 182 -1.30 -4.11 5.21
CA TYR A 182 0.05 -3.88 4.71
C TYR A 182 0.70 -2.67 5.38
N ASN A 183 1.93 -2.84 5.82
CA ASN A 183 2.68 -1.77 6.50
C ASN A 183 3.74 -1.11 5.60
N TRP A 184 4.16 -1.74 4.50
CA TRP A 184 5.05 -1.15 3.52
C TRP A 184 4.49 -1.31 2.11
N LEU A 185 4.66 -0.25 1.30
CA LEU A 185 4.41 -0.28 -0.13
C LEU A 185 5.68 0.14 -0.87
N TYR A 186 5.94 -0.51 -2.00
CA TYR A 186 7.07 -0.22 -2.87
C TYR A 186 6.61 -0.13 -4.33
N HIS A 187 7.19 0.81 -5.09
CA HIS A 187 6.91 0.94 -6.52
C HIS A 187 8.06 1.65 -7.25
N GLU A 188 8.21 1.35 -8.54
CA GLU A 188 9.17 2.01 -9.43
C GLU A 188 8.45 2.67 -10.59
N ILE A 189 8.80 3.93 -10.85
CA ILE A 189 8.23 4.69 -11.97
C ILE A 189 9.31 5.40 -12.78
N MET A 190 9.03 5.66 -14.07
CA MET A 190 9.92 6.38 -14.95
C MET A 190 9.12 7.22 -15.94
N ILE A 191 9.48 8.48 -16.10
CA ILE A 191 9.07 9.31 -17.22
C ILE A 191 10.16 9.24 -18.28
N PRO A 192 9.89 8.72 -19.49
CA PRO A 192 10.91 8.60 -20.52
C PRO A 192 11.32 9.96 -21.08
N GLN A 193 12.52 10.01 -21.64
CA GLN A 193 13.05 11.23 -22.26
C GLN A 193 12.09 11.81 -23.30
N GLY A 194 11.86 13.13 -23.25
CA GLY A 194 10.95 13.84 -24.15
C GLY A 194 9.48 13.77 -23.77
N HIS A 195 9.14 13.22 -22.59
CA HIS A 195 7.80 13.21 -22.04
C HIS A 195 7.67 13.95 -20.69
N ASP A 196 8.75 14.58 -20.27
CA ASP A 196 8.87 15.37 -19.03
C ASP A 196 8.39 16.82 -19.22
N TYR A 197 7.31 16.99 -19.94
CA TYR A 197 6.71 18.33 -20.15
C TYR A 197 6.28 18.95 -18.81
N GLN A 198 6.37 20.27 -18.74
CA GLN A 198 5.88 21.00 -17.57
C GLN A 198 4.45 20.59 -17.21
N TYR A 199 4.16 20.49 -15.92
CA TYR A 199 2.91 20.01 -15.33
C TYR A 199 2.65 18.50 -15.49
N THR A 200 3.66 17.71 -15.83
CA THR A 200 3.54 16.26 -15.80
C THR A 200 3.69 15.77 -14.37
N TYR A 201 2.74 15.02 -13.87
CA TYR A 201 2.85 14.29 -12.62
C TYR A 201 2.64 12.80 -12.86
N ALA A 202 3.66 12.01 -12.56
CA ALA A 202 3.58 10.56 -12.46
C ALA A 202 3.59 10.19 -10.97
N MET A 203 2.44 9.76 -10.47
CA MET A 203 2.28 9.29 -9.09
C MET A 203 2.66 7.82 -9.01
N ALA A 204 3.60 7.51 -8.13
CA ALA A 204 4.05 6.14 -7.88
C ALA A 204 3.07 5.38 -6.99
N ILE A 205 2.78 5.93 -5.82
CA ILE A 205 1.96 5.29 -4.79
C ILE A 205 0.88 6.27 -4.36
N GLY A 206 -0.37 5.87 -4.52
CA GLY A 206 -1.55 6.50 -3.97
C GLY A 206 -2.28 5.54 -3.05
N GLN A 207 -2.79 6.06 -1.96
CA GLN A 207 -3.66 5.42 -0.98
C GLN A 207 -4.71 6.43 -0.53
N SER A 208 -5.73 6.01 0.20
CA SER A 208 -6.79 6.90 0.69
C SER A 208 -6.28 8.16 1.40
N ARG A 209 -5.12 8.08 2.05
CA ARG A 209 -4.57 9.17 2.88
C ARG A 209 -3.26 9.76 2.36
N LEU A 210 -2.60 9.16 1.38
CA LEU A 210 -1.32 9.66 0.85
C LEU A 210 -1.22 9.53 -0.67
N TYR A 211 -0.33 10.36 -1.23
CA TYR A 211 0.16 10.21 -2.57
C TYR A 211 1.62 10.66 -2.68
N MET A 212 2.41 9.97 -3.51
CA MET A 212 3.81 10.30 -3.75
C MET A 212 4.25 9.93 -5.16
N GLY A 213 5.21 10.69 -5.70
CA GLY A 213 5.71 10.48 -7.05
C GLY A 213 6.64 11.59 -7.53
N ILE A 214 6.74 11.73 -8.85
CA ILE A 214 7.63 12.69 -9.52
C ILE A 214 6.85 13.69 -10.37
N GLN A 215 7.28 14.95 -10.32
CA GLN A 215 6.69 16.05 -11.09
C GLN A 215 7.73 16.73 -11.97
N ALA A 216 7.36 17.02 -13.22
CA ALA A 216 8.12 17.91 -14.09
C ALA A 216 7.54 19.33 -14.01
N ASN A 217 8.31 20.26 -13.44
CA ASN A 217 7.91 21.63 -13.17
C ASN A 217 8.62 22.67 -14.06
N GLY A 218 9.24 22.23 -15.15
CA GLY A 218 9.99 23.04 -16.10
C GLY A 218 11.26 22.34 -16.59
N ALA A 219 11.99 22.97 -17.48
CA ALA A 219 13.13 22.35 -18.16
C ALA A 219 14.26 21.84 -17.25
N ASN A 220 14.40 22.41 -16.03
CA ASN A 220 15.45 22.06 -15.07
C ASN A 220 14.84 21.85 -13.67
N ARG A 221 13.59 21.43 -13.60
CA ARG A 221 12.90 21.24 -12.34
C ARG A 221 12.10 19.94 -12.37
N HIS A 222 12.72 18.93 -11.81
CA HIS A 222 12.23 17.56 -11.68
C HIS A 222 12.05 17.23 -10.19
N ASP A 223 10.89 17.56 -9.65
CA ASP A 223 10.61 17.50 -8.23
C ASP A 223 10.15 16.09 -7.79
N VAL A 224 10.41 15.75 -6.53
CA VAL A 224 9.84 14.59 -5.85
C VAL A 224 8.88 15.07 -4.78
N ILE A 225 7.69 14.47 -4.69
CA ILE A 225 6.62 14.88 -3.79
C ILE A 225 6.07 13.71 -2.99
N PHE A 226 5.73 13.99 -1.73
CA PHE A 226 5.01 13.10 -0.81
C PHE A 226 4.00 13.92 -0.02
N SER A 227 2.73 13.60 -0.13
CA SER A 227 1.63 14.35 0.49
C SER A 227 0.74 13.43 1.31
N VAL A 228 0.20 13.97 2.39
CA VAL A 228 -0.76 13.28 3.26
C VAL A 228 -1.97 14.19 3.50
N TRP A 229 -3.16 13.65 3.25
CA TRP A 229 -4.43 14.34 3.41
C TRP A 229 -4.80 14.51 4.88
N ASP A 230 -5.50 15.59 5.19
CA ASP A 230 -6.20 15.77 6.46
C ASP A 230 -7.35 14.75 6.60
N ASN A 231 -7.80 14.52 7.81
CA ASN A 231 -9.06 13.82 8.07
C ASN A 231 -10.19 14.86 8.17
N GLY A 232 -10.46 15.51 7.06
CA GLY A 232 -11.35 16.63 6.88
C GLY A 232 -10.75 17.60 5.86
N ASP A 233 -11.37 18.76 5.70
CA ASP A 233 -10.97 19.75 4.71
C ASP A 233 -11.00 21.15 5.32
N THR A 234 -9.84 21.78 5.48
CA THR A 234 -9.74 23.14 6.08
C THR A 234 -10.23 24.24 5.13
N ASP A 235 -10.38 23.96 3.83
CA ASP A 235 -11.00 24.90 2.88
C ASP A 235 -12.52 24.97 3.09
N ILE A 236 -13.13 23.90 3.64
CA ILE A 236 -14.55 23.79 3.96
C ILE A 236 -14.79 24.14 5.43
N ASP A 237 -13.98 23.59 6.35
CA ASP A 237 -14.03 23.86 7.80
C ASP A 237 -12.72 24.47 8.29
N PRO A 238 -12.58 25.80 8.29
CA PRO A 238 -11.39 26.49 8.79
C PRO A 238 -11.05 26.21 10.26
N ASN A 239 -12.03 25.71 11.04
CA ASN A 239 -11.88 25.36 12.46
C ASN A 239 -11.64 23.86 12.67
N LEU A 240 -11.26 23.12 11.62
CA LEU A 240 -10.96 21.70 11.75
C LEU A 240 -9.98 21.47 12.92
N SER A 241 -10.30 20.53 13.78
CA SER A 241 -9.49 20.23 14.98
C SER A 241 -8.07 19.83 14.60
N GLU A 242 -7.08 20.26 15.38
CA GLU A 242 -5.65 20.04 15.06
C GLU A 242 -5.29 18.55 14.89
N TYR A 243 -5.88 17.65 15.69
CA TYR A 243 -5.61 16.22 15.56
C TYR A 243 -6.12 15.61 14.25
N LEU A 244 -7.05 16.27 13.54
CA LEU A 244 -7.55 15.84 12.23
C LEU A 244 -6.67 16.34 11.07
N LYS A 245 -5.81 17.31 11.32
CA LYS A 245 -4.87 17.83 10.32
C LYS A 245 -3.65 16.93 10.22
N SER A 246 -3.19 16.71 9.02
CA SER A 246 -1.89 16.07 8.79
C SER A 246 -0.75 17.05 9.05
N GLY A 247 0.37 16.57 9.55
CA GLY A 247 1.54 17.37 9.80
C GLY A 247 2.83 16.57 9.74
N ALA A 248 3.91 17.16 9.21
CA ALA A 248 5.21 16.51 9.24
C ALA A 248 5.80 16.62 10.66
N ILE A 249 6.19 15.48 11.22
CA ILE A 249 6.93 15.44 12.49
C ILE A 249 8.44 15.49 12.27
N ASP A 250 8.90 15.09 11.09
CA ASP A 250 10.28 15.19 10.66
C ASP A 250 10.39 15.19 9.14
N SER A 251 11.47 15.73 8.60
CA SER A 251 11.73 15.79 7.16
C SER A 251 13.21 15.60 6.84
N GLY A 252 13.49 15.14 5.62
CA GLY A 252 14.82 14.94 5.09
C GLY A 252 15.54 16.27 4.77
N GLU A 253 16.84 16.19 4.57
CA GLU A 253 17.65 17.33 4.17
C GLU A 253 17.19 17.90 2.83
N GLY A 254 16.97 19.21 2.77
CA GLY A 254 16.52 19.93 1.57
C GLY A 254 15.07 19.63 1.16
N VAL A 255 14.28 19.00 2.03
CA VAL A 255 12.83 18.82 1.85
C VAL A 255 12.09 20.04 2.39
N THR A 256 11.16 20.55 1.61
CA THR A 256 10.25 21.63 2.01
C THR A 256 8.92 21.03 2.46
N ILE A 257 8.38 21.55 3.55
CA ILE A 257 7.07 21.15 4.08
C ILE A 257 6.09 22.31 3.87
N GLU A 258 4.97 22.03 3.25
CA GLU A 258 3.91 23.02 2.98
C GLU A 258 2.52 22.44 3.18
N ARG A 259 1.58 23.28 3.61
CA ARG A 259 0.13 22.95 3.52
C ARG A 259 -0.33 23.11 2.07
N PHE A 260 -1.26 22.26 1.64
CA PHE A 260 -1.94 22.39 0.35
C PHE A 260 -3.46 22.44 0.54
N GLY A 261 -4.17 22.95 -0.46
CA GLY A 261 -5.63 23.11 -0.52
C GLY A 261 -6.14 23.17 -1.96
N ASN A 262 -7.41 23.51 -2.14
CA ASN A 262 -8.18 23.58 -3.40
C ASN A 262 -8.60 22.22 -4.01
N GLU A 263 -8.09 21.11 -3.53
CA GLU A 263 -8.45 19.73 -3.95
C GLU A 263 -8.78 18.85 -2.74
N GLY A 264 -9.13 19.45 -1.60
CA GLY A 264 -9.01 18.93 -0.26
C GLY A 264 -7.74 19.47 0.37
N THR A 265 -7.56 19.32 1.68
CA THR A 265 -6.42 19.89 2.39
C THR A 265 -5.50 18.84 2.99
N GLY A 266 -4.25 19.21 3.20
CA GLY A 266 -3.25 18.32 3.75
C GLY A 266 -1.87 18.96 3.88
N THR A 267 -0.88 18.12 4.15
CA THR A 267 0.53 18.53 4.21
C THR A 267 1.35 17.76 3.18
N LYS A 268 2.13 18.47 2.41
CA LYS A 268 3.07 17.89 1.44
C LYS A 268 4.51 18.14 1.87
N ALA A 269 5.33 17.12 1.63
CA ALA A 269 6.78 17.19 1.66
C ALA A 269 7.29 17.08 0.23
N PHE A 270 8.14 18.00 -0.21
CA PHE A 270 8.64 17.95 -1.56
C PHE A 270 10.08 18.44 -1.65
N LYS A 271 10.80 17.90 -2.61
CA LYS A 271 12.18 18.26 -2.89
C LYS A 271 12.25 18.88 -4.28
N MET A 272 12.52 20.19 -4.33
CA MET A 272 12.57 20.95 -5.57
C MET A 272 13.95 20.88 -6.23
N GLY A 273 13.97 20.74 -7.55
CA GLY A 273 15.20 20.79 -8.36
C GLY A 273 15.36 19.58 -9.26
N GLU A 274 16.60 19.23 -9.60
CA GLU A 274 16.90 18.09 -10.47
C GLU A 274 17.07 16.80 -9.64
N HIS A 275 15.95 16.29 -9.08
CA HIS A 275 15.96 15.12 -8.22
C HIS A 275 15.67 13.80 -8.94
N TRP A 276 15.36 13.82 -10.22
CA TRP A 276 15.28 12.66 -11.09
C TRP A 276 15.62 13.07 -12.53
N THR A 277 15.93 12.11 -13.39
CA THR A 277 16.30 12.33 -14.78
C THR A 277 15.35 11.56 -15.69
N PRO A 278 14.81 12.17 -16.77
CA PRO A 278 14.01 11.44 -17.74
C PRO A 278 14.75 10.22 -18.29
N GLY A 279 14.09 9.05 -18.27
CA GLY A 279 14.64 7.78 -18.71
C GLY A 279 15.27 6.93 -17.60
N GLU A 280 15.40 7.43 -16.34
CA GLU A 280 15.79 6.61 -15.19
C GLU A 280 14.56 6.20 -14.35
N PHE A 281 14.57 4.99 -13.81
CA PHE A 281 13.56 4.59 -12.84
C PHE A 281 13.83 5.18 -11.46
N VAL A 282 12.78 5.71 -10.86
CA VAL A 282 12.79 6.19 -9.47
C VAL A 282 12.00 5.21 -8.63
N GLN A 283 12.65 4.69 -7.61
CA GLN A 283 12.08 3.78 -6.62
C GLN A 283 11.43 4.58 -5.51
N PHE A 284 10.26 4.14 -5.05
CA PHE A 284 9.53 4.71 -3.93
C PHE A 284 9.21 3.63 -2.93
N ILE A 285 9.36 3.94 -1.66
CA ILE A 285 8.92 3.09 -0.56
C ILE A 285 8.26 3.95 0.52
N CYS A 286 7.15 3.48 1.06
CA CYS A 286 6.51 4.14 2.19
C CYS A 286 6.06 3.13 3.25
N ASN A 287 5.94 3.62 4.48
CA ASN A 287 5.51 2.86 5.65
C ASN A 287 4.32 3.53 6.31
N ALA A 288 3.37 2.73 6.77
CA ALA A 288 2.32 3.16 7.68
C ALA A 288 2.40 2.36 9.00
N ARG A 289 2.17 3.05 10.11
CA ARG A 289 2.12 2.42 11.44
C ARG A 289 1.20 3.16 12.41
N PRO A 290 0.63 2.44 13.39
CA PRO A 290 -0.11 3.07 14.49
C PRO A 290 0.77 4.02 15.29
N ALA A 291 0.17 5.07 15.80
CA ALA A 291 0.78 6.02 16.71
C ALA A 291 -0.26 6.64 17.63
N THR A 292 0.19 7.29 18.70
CA THR A 292 -0.64 8.15 19.53
C THR A 292 -0.13 9.58 19.41
N GLN A 293 -1.03 10.51 19.11
CA GLN A 293 -0.74 11.94 19.09
C GLN A 293 -1.27 12.60 20.37
N THR A 294 -0.40 13.28 21.09
CA THR A 294 -0.79 14.07 22.27
C THR A 294 -0.98 15.51 21.86
N ILE A 295 -2.19 16.05 22.04
CA ILE A 295 -2.54 17.44 21.74
C ILE A 295 -2.77 18.19 23.06
N THR A 296 -2.07 19.31 23.25
CA THR A 296 -2.33 20.22 24.36
C THR A 296 -3.49 21.14 23.98
N GLN A 297 -4.55 21.09 24.77
CA GLN A 297 -5.74 21.95 24.61
C GLN A 297 -5.44 23.38 25.09
N SER A 298 -6.31 24.32 24.72
CA SER A 298 -6.15 25.73 25.10
C SER A 298 -6.21 25.99 26.61
N ASP A 299 -6.77 25.06 27.38
CA ASP A 299 -6.83 25.11 28.86
C ASP A 299 -5.59 24.46 29.52
N GLY A 300 -4.61 24.01 28.71
CA GLY A 300 -3.39 23.35 29.18
C GLY A 300 -3.53 21.85 29.46
N THR A 301 -4.73 21.27 29.30
CA THR A 301 -4.91 19.83 29.37
C THR A 301 -4.36 19.13 28.12
N THR A 302 -3.92 17.89 28.26
CA THR A 302 -3.47 17.07 27.15
C THR A 302 -4.48 15.96 26.86
N THR A 303 -4.73 15.70 25.60
CA THR A 303 -5.58 14.61 25.13
C THR A 303 -4.80 13.75 24.15
N GLU A 304 -4.84 12.44 24.33
CA GLU A 304 -4.25 11.47 23.41
C GLU A 304 -5.27 11.03 22.36
N TYR A 305 -4.85 11.00 21.10
CA TYR A 305 -5.66 10.59 19.97
C TYR A 305 -4.97 9.48 19.19
N ASN A 306 -5.73 8.51 18.72
CA ASN A 306 -5.24 7.51 17.78
C ASN A 306 -4.82 8.20 16.48
N SER A 307 -3.64 7.87 16.00
CA SER A 307 -3.02 8.46 14.83
C SER A 307 -2.26 7.40 14.02
N MET A 308 -1.87 7.78 12.83
CA MET A 308 -0.98 7.03 11.95
C MET A 308 0.27 7.84 11.66
N LEU A 309 1.41 7.18 11.61
CA LEU A 309 2.61 7.72 11.00
C LEU A 309 2.72 7.18 9.58
N MET A 310 2.92 8.09 8.64
CA MET A 310 3.20 7.78 7.24
C MET A 310 4.56 8.32 6.88
N THR A 311 5.48 7.43 6.51
CA THR A 311 6.86 7.79 6.21
C THR A 311 7.23 7.37 4.81
N ALA A 312 7.97 8.21 4.09
CA ALA A 312 8.31 7.97 2.70
C ALA A 312 9.76 8.24 2.36
N TRP A 313 10.26 7.47 1.41
CA TRP A 313 11.59 7.61 0.79
C TRP A 313 11.50 7.43 -0.71
N TYR A 314 12.52 7.96 -1.40
CA TYR A 314 12.76 7.65 -2.80
C TYR A 314 14.23 7.28 -3.04
N LYS A 315 14.50 6.58 -4.14
CA LYS A 315 15.86 6.20 -4.53
C LYS A 315 15.96 6.18 -6.06
N ARG A 316 16.99 6.82 -6.60
CA ARG A 316 17.30 6.81 -8.02
C ARG A 316 18.23 5.65 -8.35
N GLU A 317 18.29 5.24 -9.59
CA GLU A 317 19.23 4.16 -10.01
C GLU A 317 20.69 4.46 -9.64
N ARG A 318 21.07 5.75 -9.62
CA ARG A 318 22.42 6.21 -9.25
C ARG A 318 22.68 6.34 -7.75
N ASP A 319 21.66 6.23 -6.92
CA ASP A 319 21.79 6.36 -5.46
C ASP A 319 22.19 5.02 -4.84
N THR A 320 23.07 5.04 -3.86
CA THR A 320 23.40 3.87 -3.04
C THR A 320 22.42 3.70 -1.89
N GLU A 321 21.94 4.83 -1.33
CA GLU A 321 21.07 4.89 -0.17
C GLU A 321 19.70 5.49 -0.50
N TRP A 322 18.73 5.22 0.37
CA TRP A 322 17.41 5.81 0.31
C TRP A 322 17.43 7.28 0.73
N ASN A 323 16.83 8.15 -0.06
CA ASN A 323 16.60 9.55 0.27
C ASN A 323 15.32 9.67 1.09
N TYR A 324 15.44 10.01 2.35
CA TYR A 324 14.30 10.24 3.24
C TYR A 324 13.55 11.51 2.83
N LEU A 325 12.23 11.44 2.69
CA LEU A 325 11.37 12.60 2.42
C LEU A 325 10.81 13.18 3.72
N ALA A 326 9.89 12.47 4.35
CA ALA A 326 9.29 12.95 5.60
C ALA A 326 8.58 11.81 6.34
N THR A 327 8.30 12.05 7.61
CA THR A 327 7.31 11.32 8.40
C THR A 327 6.18 12.29 8.74
N HIS A 328 4.99 11.99 8.24
CA HIS A 328 3.76 12.72 8.58
C HIS A 328 3.01 11.97 9.68
N CYS A 329 2.42 12.72 10.60
CA CYS A 329 1.40 12.24 11.54
C CYS A 329 0.03 12.69 11.04
N CYS A 330 -0.94 11.79 11.01
CA CYS A 330 -2.33 12.10 10.69
C CYS A 330 -3.27 11.28 11.59
N SER A 331 -4.48 11.79 11.80
CA SER A 331 -5.48 11.08 12.61
C SER A 331 -5.95 9.80 11.89
N GLY A 332 -6.27 8.78 12.63
CA GLY A 332 -6.86 7.54 12.13
C GLY A 332 -6.78 6.43 13.17
N SER A 333 -7.74 5.53 13.12
CA SER A 333 -7.75 4.29 13.90
C SER A 333 -7.12 3.13 13.12
N GLU A 334 -7.11 3.23 11.80
CA GLU A 334 -6.57 2.24 10.89
C GLU A 334 -5.18 2.68 10.47
N ALA A 335 -4.21 1.89 10.81
CA ALA A 335 -2.81 2.30 10.68
C ALA A 335 -2.07 1.57 9.57
N LEU A 336 -2.75 0.79 8.75
CA LEU A 336 -2.15 -0.02 7.70
C LEU A 336 -2.74 0.34 6.33
N PHE A 337 -2.02 0.00 5.26
CA PHE A 337 -2.47 0.20 3.89
C PHE A 337 -3.40 -0.92 3.44
N ALA A 338 -4.40 -0.58 2.65
CA ALA A 338 -5.25 -1.54 1.96
C ALA A 338 -4.73 -1.78 0.52
N GLN A 339 -4.62 -3.05 0.14
CA GLN A 339 -4.23 -3.39 -1.23
C GLN A 339 -5.21 -2.83 -2.27
N SER A 340 -6.51 -2.83 -1.97
CA SER A 340 -7.56 -2.33 -2.86
C SER A 340 -7.50 -0.82 -3.14
N GLU A 341 -6.73 -0.09 -2.36
CA GLU A 341 -6.55 1.35 -2.49
C GLU A 341 -5.21 1.74 -3.14
N PHE A 342 -4.35 0.76 -3.43
CA PHE A 342 -3.07 1.07 -4.07
C PHE A 342 -3.29 1.38 -5.54
N TYR A 343 -3.05 2.64 -5.90
CA TYR A 343 -3.15 3.09 -7.27
C TYR A 343 -1.99 4.02 -7.66
N SER A 344 -1.83 4.19 -8.96
CA SER A 344 -0.91 5.15 -9.57
C SER A 344 -1.65 5.94 -10.63
N PHE A 345 -1.16 7.11 -10.99
CA PHE A 345 -1.68 7.85 -12.11
C PHE A 345 -0.61 8.59 -12.91
N LEU A 346 -1.00 8.99 -14.11
CA LEU A 346 -0.30 9.96 -14.93
C LEU A 346 -1.27 11.08 -15.28
N GLU A 347 -0.87 12.31 -14.98
CA GLU A 347 -1.71 13.47 -15.25
C GLU A 347 -0.94 14.71 -15.73
N ASN A 348 -1.68 15.66 -16.29
CA ASN A 348 -1.31 17.06 -16.44
C ASN A 348 -2.02 17.85 -15.33
N TYR A 349 -1.31 18.16 -14.23
CA TYR A 349 -1.89 18.87 -13.10
C TYR A 349 -1.98 20.40 -13.31
N GLY A 350 -1.44 20.92 -14.41
CA GLY A 350 -1.53 22.33 -14.76
C GLY A 350 -2.61 22.61 -15.80
N SER A 351 -2.82 23.89 -16.08
CA SER A 351 -3.80 24.36 -17.07
C SER A 351 -3.16 24.69 -18.42
N ALA A 352 -2.02 24.09 -18.77
CA ALA A 352 -1.31 24.31 -20.03
C ALA A 352 -0.65 23.01 -20.53
N ASN A 353 -0.28 23.01 -21.83
CA ASN A 353 0.44 21.91 -22.47
C ASN A 353 -0.34 20.57 -22.51
N GLY A 354 -1.68 20.61 -22.49
CA GLY A 354 -2.53 19.42 -22.64
C GLY A 354 -2.45 18.76 -24.04
N GLN A 355 -1.96 19.48 -25.04
CA GLN A 355 -1.78 19.00 -26.41
C GLN A 355 -0.53 18.12 -26.58
N VAL A 356 0.41 18.11 -25.65
CA VAL A 356 1.60 17.28 -25.74
C VAL A 356 1.39 15.95 -25.01
N GLN A 357 1.90 14.87 -25.59
CA GLN A 357 1.78 13.55 -25.00
C GLN A 357 2.75 13.37 -23.85
N ARG A 358 2.20 13.02 -22.71
CA ARG A 358 2.93 12.54 -21.54
C ARG A 358 2.93 11.03 -21.51
N LYS A 359 3.99 10.44 -21.02
CA LYS A 359 4.11 8.99 -20.85
C LYS A 359 4.85 8.68 -19.56
N ALA A 360 4.44 7.62 -18.88
CA ALA A 360 5.20 7.07 -17.76
C ALA A 360 5.10 5.54 -17.75
N TYR A 361 6.11 4.90 -17.19
CA TYR A 361 6.22 3.47 -17.00
C TYR A 361 6.17 3.15 -15.51
N TYR A 362 5.56 2.01 -15.18
CA TYR A 362 5.25 1.58 -13.82
C TYR A 362 5.61 0.10 -13.68
N ARG A 363 6.54 -0.23 -12.79
CA ARG A 363 6.98 -1.60 -12.57
C ARG A 363 7.21 -1.90 -11.10
N ASN A 364 7.22 -3.19 -10.76
CA ASN A 364 7.63 -3.66 -9.45
C ASN A 364 6.81 -3.04 -8.30
N ALA A 365 5.48 -3.05 -8.44
CA ALA A 365 4.58 -2.69 -7.34
C ALA A 365 4.51 -3.84 -6.34
N TYR A 366 4.87 -3.59 -5.08
CA TYR A 366 4.85 -4.58 -4.00
C TYR A 366 4.18 -4.02 -2.75
N ALA A 367 3.50 -4.90 -2.02
CA ALA A 367 2.96 -4.62 -0.70
C ALA A 367 3.47 -5.66 0.31
N HIS A 368 3.96 -5.20 1.46
CA HIS A 368 4.47 -6.04 2.54
C HIS A 368 3.39 -6.19 3.60
N ALA A 369 2.94 -7.41 3.82
CA ALA A 369 1.93 -7.70 4.82
C ALA A 369 2.52 -7.63 6.24
N ALA A 370 1.84 -6.90 7.11
CA ALA A 370 2.31 -6.64 8.47
C ALA A 370 2.38 -7.92 9.33
N GLU A 371 1.42 -8.82 9.17
CA GLU A 371 1.27 -10.03 9.97
C GLU A 371 2.31 -11.11 9.59
N ASN A 372 2.29 -11.53 8.32
CA ASN A 372 3.13 -12.66 7.87
C ASN A 372 4.51 -12.24 7.35
N LYS A 373 4.84 -10.94 7.40
CA LYS A 373 6.13 -10.35 6.99
C LYS A 373 6.55 -10.69 5.55
N LYS A 374 5.58 -10.90 4.64
CA LYS A 374 5.85 -11.25 3.25
C LYS A 374 5.54 -10.11 2.30
N TRP A 375 6.36 -9.99 1.28
CA TRP A 375 6.09 -9.14 0.14
C TRP A 375 5.20 -9.84 -0.87
N TYR A 376 4.21 -9.13 -1.38
CA TYR A 376 3.32 -9.57 -2.45
C TYR A 376 3.49 -8.68 -3.66
N HIS A 377 3.81 -9.27 -4.80
CA HIS A 377 3.89 -8.55 -6.06
C HIS A 377 2.48 -8.21 -6.55
N LEU A 378 2.22 -6.92 -6.74
CA LEU A 378 0.94 -6.40 -7.23
C LEU A 378 0.98 -6.35 -8.76
N ASN A 379 0.91 -7.50 -9.39
CA ASN A 379 1.15 -7.71 -10.82
C ASN A 379 -0.11 -7.59 -11.69
N VAL A 380 -1.24 -7.22 -11.12
CA VAL A 380 -2.51 -7.00 -11.83
C VAL A 380 -2.80 -5.50 -11.83
N GLY A 381 -2.96 -4.92 -13.01
CA GLY A 381 -3.32 -3.51 -13.20
C GLY A 381 -4.73 -3.34 -13.75
N GLY A 382 -5.60 -2.68 -13.00
CA GLY A 382 -6.92 -2.23 -13.45
C GLY A 382 -6.86 -0.76 -13.86
N TYR A 383 -7.25 -0.43 -15.11
CA TYR A 383 -7.13 0.94 -15.63
C TYR A 383 -8.44 1.70 -15.60
N SER A 384 -8.35 3.00 -15.32
CA SER A 384 -9.43 3.96 -15.45
C SER A 384 -8.89 5.32 -15.94
N ASN A 385 -9.77 6.25 -16.25
CA ASN A 385 -9.43 7.61 -16.67
C ASN A 385 -10.52 8.57 -16.23
N THR A 386 -10.20 9.87 -16.16
CA THR A 386 -11.14 10.92 -15.75
C THR A 386 -11.96 11.51 -16.90
N ASP A 387 -11.61 11.20 -18.13
CA ASP A 387 -12.29 11.71 -19.31
C ASP A 387 -12.40 10.59 -20.35
N GLY A 388 -13.05 10.87 -21.43
CA GLY A 388 -13.33 9.88 -22.48
C GLY A 388 -14.82 9.62 -22.62
N GLY A 389 -15.16 8.80 -23.59
CA GLY A 389 -16.54 8.45 -23.90
C GLY A 389 -16.88 8.67 -25.37
N ASN A 390 -18.18 8.54 -25.69
CA ASN A 390 -18.70 8.60 -27.06
C ASN A 390 -19.39 9.94 -27.39
N ASN A 391 -19.26 10.94 -26.53
CA ASN A 391 -19.87 12.25 -26.71
C ASN A 391 -18.95 13.15 -27.54
N ILE A 392 -19.57 14.06 -28.30
CA ILE A 392 -18.85 15.09 -29.06
C ILE A 392 -18.03 15.94 -28.11
N GLY A 393 -16.74 16.07 -28.40
CA GLY A 393 -15.81 16.84 -27.59
C GLY A 393 -15.20 16.10 -26.41
N ALA A 394 -15.57 14.85 -26.15
CA ALA A 394 -14.85 14.02 -25.18
C ALA A 394 -13.40 13.80 -25.63
N ARG A 395 -12.50 13.70 -24.66
CA ARG A 395 -11.09 13.41 -24.95
C ARG A 395 -10.84 11.92 -24.95
N ASN A 396 -10.14 11.44 -25.97
CA ASN A 396 -9.68 10.05 -26.10
C ASN A 396 -8.17 9.99 -26.33
N ASP A 397 -7.45 11.07 -26.09
CA ASP A 397 -6.01 11.16 -26.22
C ASP A 397 -5.28 10.65 -24.97
N PHE A 398 -5.60 9.46 -24.55
CA PHE A 398 -4.96 8.74 -23.47
C PHE A 398 -4.78 7.26 -23.86
N GLY A 399 -3.88 6.57 -23.17
CA GLY A 399 -3.63 5.16 -23.43
C GLY A 399 -2.98 4.47 -22.23
N HIS A 400 -3.04 3.14 -22.28
CA HIS A 400 -2.40 2.29 -21.31
C HIS A 400 -2.06 0.93 -21.90
N GLY A 401 -1.22 0.17 -21.24
CA GLY A 401 -0.87 -1.17 -21.69
C GLY A 401 0.31 -1.76 -20.93
N ILE A 402 0.83 -2.85 -21.47
CA ILE A 402 2.06 -3.49 -21.04
C ILE A 402 3.14 -3.20 -22.08
N ALA A 403 4.24 -2.58 -21.63
CA ALA A 403 5.45 -2.42 -22.41
C ALA A 403 6.30 -3.69 -22.31
N THR A 404 6.89 -4.12 -23.41
CA THR A 404 7.80 -5.29 -23.44
C THR A 404 9.25 -4.93 -23.11
N GLU A 405 9.60 -3.67 -23.31
CA GLU A 405 10.82 -3.06 -22.77
C GLU A 405 10.77 -2.96 -21.24
N TYR A 406 11.88 -2.79 -20.58
CA TYR A 406 12.03 -2.62 -19.14
C TYR A 406 11.43 -3.77 -18.29
N ASP A 407 11.68 -5.02 -18.70
CA ASP A 407 11.24 -6.25 -18.03
C ASP A 407 9.72 -6.40 -17.90
N ARG A 408 8.98 -5.91 -18.91
CA ARG A 408 7.50 -5.89 -18.94
C ARG A 408 6.92 -5.10 -17.78
N CYS A 409 6.69 -3.86 -18.03
CA CYS A 409 6.06 -2.94 -17.10
C CYS A 409 4.71 -2.43 -17.64
N PHE A 410 3.89 -1.91 -16.77
CA PHE A 410 2.74 -1.12 -17.18
C PHE A 410 3.20 0.23 -17.73
N TYR A 411 2.42 0.79 -18.66
CA TYR A 411 2.59 2.18 -19.06
C TYR A 411 1.24 2.89 -19.12
N MET A 412 1.31 4.20 -18.96
CA MET A 412 0.20 5.12 -19.20
C MET A 412 0.67 6.27 -20.10
N THR A 413 -0.25 6.77 -20.92
CA THR A 413 -0.06 7.97 -21.74
C THR A 413 -1.25 8.88 -21.60
N THR A 414 -1.03 10.20 -21.65
CA THR A 414 -2.10 11.18 -21.66
C THR A 414 -1.69 12.42 -22.41
N GLY A 415 -2.66 13.11 -23.03
CA GLY A 415 -2.44 14.25 -23.86
C GLY A 415 -1.91 13.90 -25.25
N GLY A 416 -1.60 14.91 -26.03
CA GLY A 416 -1.19 14.75 -27.42
C GLY A 416 -2.37 14.46 -28.37
N TYR A 417 -2.12 13.58 -29.34
CA TYR A 417 -3.10 13.07 -30.28
C TYR A 417 -2.66 11.67 -30.76
N GLY A 418 -3.56 10.96 -31.41
CA GLY A 418 -3.21 9.68 -32.08
C GLY A 418 -3.44 8.42 -31.26
N GLN A 419 -3.97 8.52 -30.04
CA GLN A 419 -4.37 7.35 -29.26
C GLN A 419 -5.85 7.43 -28.92
N THR A 420 -6.55 6.31 -29.13
CA THR A 420 -7.89 6.11 -28.67
C THR A 420 -7.92 4.80 -27.92
N VAL A 421 -8.16 4.85 -26.61
CA VAL A 421 -8.39 3.66 -25.81
C VAL A 421 -9.84 3.71 -25.35
N THR A 422 -10.57 2.65 -25.62
CA THR A 422 -11.97 2.54 -25.23
C THR A 422 -12.11 1.65 -24.01
N GLY A 423 -12.67 2.20 -22.94
CA GLY A 423 -13.08 1.46 -21.75
C GLY A 423 -11.94 1.15 -20.76
N ASN A 424 -12.35 0.63 -19.63
CA ASN A 424 -11.45 0.14 -18.58
C ASN A 424 -11.01 -1.29 -18.93
N THR A 425 -9.72 -1.56 -18.79
CA THR A 425 -9.15 -2.89 -19.04
C THR A 425 -8.36 -3.34 -17.81
N THR A 426 -8.30 -4.65 -17.61
CA THR A 426 -7.43 -5.27 -16.62
C THR A 426 -6.31 -6.02 -17.33
N LEU A 427 -5.08 -5.74 -16.96
CA LEU A 427 -3.87 -6.33 -17.53
C LEU A 427 -3.07 -7.04 -16.45
N ASN A 428 -2.38 -8.12 -16.80
CA ASN A 428 -1.57 -8.91 -15.88
C ASN A 428 -0.12 -8.94 -16.34
N LEU A 429 0.81 -8.61 -15.43
CA LEU A 429 2.23 -8.91 -15.59
C LEU A 429 2.51 -10.35 -15.12
N HIS A 430 3.60 -10.93 -15.58
CA HIS A 430 4.09 -12.17 -14.98
C HIS A 430 4.65 -11.87 -13.58
N GLU A 431 4.57 -12.85 -12.68
CA GLU A 431 5.26 -12.74 -11.40
C GLU A 431 6.76 -12.55 -11.63
N ASN A 432 7.31 -11.55 -10.99
CA ASN A 432 8.73 -11.29 -10.98
C ASN A 432 9.37 -11.91 -9.73
N ASN A 433 10.64 -12.25 -9.82
CA ASN A 433 11.42 -12.61 -8.63
C ASN A 433 11.46 -11.40 -7.69
N ASN A 434 11.37 -11.69 -6.42
CA ASN A 434 11.22 -10.74 -5.33
C ASN A 434 12.43 -9.78 -5.22
N ILE A 435 12.39 -8.68 -5.96
CA ILE A 435 13.47 -7.66 -5.96
C ILE A 435 13.54 -6.87 -4.65
N VAL A 436 12.47 -6.91 -3.85
CA VAL A 436 12.35 -6.16 -2.58
C VAL A 436 12.92 -6.91 -1.37
N GLU A 437 13.30 -8.19 -1.50
CA GLU A 437 13.90 -8.98 -0.41
C GLU A 437 15.21 -8.39 0.13
N ASN A 438 15.92 -7.64 -0.69
CA ASN A 438 17.21 -7.02 -0.31
C ASN A 438 17.04 -5.62 0.30
N ILE A 439 15.81 -5.12 0.46
CA ILE A 439 15.59 -3.83 1.10
C ILE A 439 15.79 -3.98 2.60
N ASN A 440 16.75 -3.24 3.16
CA ASN A 440 16.99 -3.22 4.59
C ASN A 440 15.89 -2.41 5.31
N LEU A 441 14.75 -3.05 5.58
CA LEU A 441 13.64 -2.43 6.29
C LEU A 441 14.03 -1.94 7.70
N ASN A 442 14.97 -2.63 8.37
CA ASN A 442 15.42 -2.24 9.70
C ASN A 442 16.11 -0.86 9.72
N ALA A 443 16.89 -0.55 8.67
CA ALA A 443 17.50 0.78 8.53
C ALA A 443 16.45 1.87 8.31
N LEU A 444 15.41 1.58 7.53
CA LEU A 444 14.29 2.51 7.32
C LEU A 444 13.48 2.70 8.60
N GLU A 445 13.22 1.64 9.35
CA GLU A 445 12.54 1.71 10.65
C GLU A 445 13.33 2.49 11.70
N ALA A 446 14.65 2.35 11.73
CA ALA A 446 15.48 3.15 12.60
C ALA A 446 15.30 4.66 12.33
N ARG A 447 15.16 5.05 11.06
CA ARG A 447 14.88 6.45 10.67
C ARG A 447 13.51 6.93 11.13
N ILE A 448 12.49 6.06 11.11
CA ILE A 448 11.15 6.40 11.64
C ILE A 448 11.22 6.61 13.15
N ARG A 449 11.90 5.73 13.89
CA ARG A 449 12.08 5.90 15.35
C ARG A 449 12.76 7.21 15.69
N GLU A 450 13.78 7.60 14.92
CA GLU A 450 14.43 8.91 15.10
C GLU A 450 13.44 10.07 14.91
N ALA A 451 12.58 10.00 13.87
CA ALA A 451 11.54 11.00 13.65
C ALA A 451 10.56 11.10 14.83
N ILE A 452 10.14 9.95 15.38
CA ILE A 452 9.24 9.90 16.54
C ILE A 452 9.90 10.55 17.77
N ARG A 453 11.16 10.29 18.01
CA ARG A 453 11.88 10.86 19.16
C ARG A 453 12.09 12.36 19.07
N LYS A 454 12.24 12.88 17.86
CA LYS A 454 12.28 14.33 17.65
C LYS A 454 10.93 15.01 17.93
N GLN A 455 9.86 14.26 17.90
CA GLN A 455 8.49 14.72 18.12
C GLN A 455 7.98 14.25 19.49
N ASN A 456 8.22 15.02 20.54
CA ASN A 456 7.87 14.72 21.93
C ASN A 456 6.37 14.52 22.20
N THR A 457 5.51 14.70 21.21
CA THR A 457 4.05 14.51 21.29
C THR A 457 3.56 13.16 20.80
N LEU A 458 4.46 12.33 20.24
CA LEU A 458 4.09 11.02 19.71
C LEU A 458 4.51 9.89 20.64
N LYS A 459 3.57 8.98 20.87
CA LYS A 459 3.83 7.68 21.51
C LYS A 459 3.54 6.59 20.47
N SER A 460 4.49 5.75 20.19
CA SER A 460 4.29 4.59 19.33
C SER A 460 5.09 3.41 19.84
N LEU A 461 4.57 2.22 19.55
CA LEU A 461 5.33 0.99 19.76
C LEU A 461 6.44 0.96 18.71
N ASN A 462 7.69 0.98 19.19
CA ASN A 462 8.85 0.81 18.33
C ASN A 462 9.20 -0.66 18.26
N THR A 463 9.55 -1.08 17.05
CA THR A 463 10.16 -2.39 16.84
C THR A 463 11.59 -2.19 16.35
N LEU A 464 12.49 -3.05 16.76
CA LEU A 464 13.85 -3.12 16.24
C LEU A 464 14.09 -4.54 15.72
N SER A 465 14.39 -4.68 14.44
CA SER A 465 14.54 -5.99 13.77
C SER A 465 13.32 -6.92 13.89
N GLY A 466 12.11 -6.36 13.97
CA GLY A 466 10.88 -7.12 14.13
C GLY A 466 10.51 -7.43 15.59
N HIS A 467 11.39 -7.16 16.55
CA HIS A 467 11.14 -7.38 17.98
C HIS A 467 10.51 -6.13 18.62
N PRO A 468 9.46 -6.30 19.44
CA PRO A 468 8.79 -5.18 20.11
C PRO A 468 9.70 -4.55 21.18
N MET A 469 9.48 -3.27 21.47
CA MET A 469 10.12 -2.62 22.60
C MET A 469 9.55 -3.19 23.91
N ILE A 470 10.43 -3.58 24.80
CA ILE A 470 10.07 -4.09 26.12
C ILE A 470 9.64 -2.94 27.01
N GLU A 471 8.48 -3.05 27.62
CA GLU A 471 8.05 -2.15 28.70
C GLU A 471 8.91 -2.39 29.94
N THR A 472 9.66 -1.38 30.35
CA THR A 472 10.62 -1.49 31.46
C THR A 472 10.00 -1.24 32.84
N THR A 473 8.66 -1.23 32.95
CA THR A 473 7.97 -1.15 34.25
C THR A 473 8.39 -2.31 35.16
N GLY A 474 8.90 -1.98 36.33
CA GLY A 474 9.43 -2.96 37.29
C GLY A 474 10.87 -3.40 37.05
N TRP A 475 11.49 -2.98 35.98
CA TRP A 475 12.94 -3.15 35.79
C TRP A 475 13.70 -2.18 36.67
N ARG A 476 14.92 -2.54 37.07
CA ARG A 476 15.73 -1.70 37.94
C ARG A 476 17.23 -1.88 37.70
N VAL A 477 17.97 -0.79 37.83
CA VAL A 477 19.42 -0.82 37.88
C VAL A 477 19.83 -1.30 39.27
N THR A 478 20.63 -2.37 39.35
CA THR A 478 21.02 -3.01 40.62
C THR A 478 22.48 -2.85 40.93
N ALA A 479 23.35 -2.58 39.93
CA ALA A 479 24.76 -2.31 40.12
C ALA A 479 25.32 -1.43 39.02
N TRP A 480 26.33 -0.63 39.29
CA TRP A 480 27.05 0.21 38.33
C TRP A 480 28.51 0.42 38.80
N SER A 481 29.38 0.74 37.82
CA SER A 481 30.80 0.97 38.14
C SER A 481 31.04 2.26 38.92
N ASP A 482 30.43 3.33 38.46
CA ASP A 482 30.54 4.68 39.02
C ASP A 482 29.43 5.57 38.51
N GLU A 483 29.17 6.71 39.14
CA GLU A 483 28.20 7.72 38.75
C GLU A 483 28.59 9.10 39.33
N GLU A 484 28.20 10.16 38.63
CA GLU A 484 28.41 11.52 39.10
C GLU A 484 27.21 11.99 39.95
N THR A 485 27.46 12.18 41.22
CA THR A 485 26.43 12.55 42.21
C THR A 485 26.54 14.01 42.70
N SER A 486 27.60 14.70 42.32
CA SER A 486 27.91 16.01 42.90
C SER A 486 27.99 17.13 41.87
N GLY A 487 28.48 16.83 40.65
CA GLY A 487 28.72 17.81 39.61
C GLY A 487 27.54 18.08 38.68
N GLU A 488 26.52 17.20 38.66
CA GLU A 488 25.40 17.19 37.68
C GLU A 488 24.02 17.55 38.30
N GLY A 489 24.01 18.06 39.53
CA GLY A 489 22.76 18.43 40.20
C GLY A 489 21.90 17.22 40.49
N THR A 490 20.70 17.16 39.87
CA THR A 490 19.78 16.02 40.01
C THR A 490 20.06 14.90 39.01
N ASN A 491 20.89 15.15 38.01
CA ASN A 491 21.30 14.18 37.01
C ASN A 491 22.58 13.44 37.37
N GLY A 492 23.08 12.60 36.50
CA GLY A 492 24.33 11.86 36.62
C GLY A 492 24.19 10.47 37.22
N ARG A 493 23.00 10.05 37.65
CA ARG A 493 22.73 8.76 38.32
C ARG A 493 22.58 7.62 37.31
N ALA A 494 23.20 6.46 37.62
CA ALA A 494 23.05 5.28 36.76
C ALA A 494 21.61 4.78 36.65
N THR A 495 20.78 5.03 37.65
CA THR A 495 19.35 4.64 37.62
C THR A 495 18.50 5.43 36.66
N GLN A 496 18.99 6.55 36.12
CA GLN A 496 18.26 7.42 35.21
C GLN A 496 18.21 6.90 33.77
N ILE A 497 18.96 5.85 33.46
CA ILE A 497 18.94 5.24 32.12
C ILE A 497 17.68 4.39 31.83
N LEU A 498 16.79 4.22 32.85
CA LEU A 498 15.55 3.45 32.75
C LEU A 498 14.34 4.21 33.32
N ASP A 499 14.44 5.52 33.48
CA ASP A 499 13.36 6.33 34.06
C ASP A 499 12.34 6.83 33.05
N GLY A 500 12.53 6.50 31.75
CA GLY A 500 11.66 6.89 30.65
C GLY A 500 11.78 8.37 30.25
N ASN A 501 12.79 9.07 30.71
CA ASN A 501 13.02 10.50 30.50
C ASN A 501 14.37 10.79 29.85
N GLU A 502 14.38 11.07 28.57
CA GLU A 502 15.60 11.38 27.82
C GLU A 502 16.28 12.71 28.20
N ASP A 503 15.69 13.51 29.09
CA ASP A 503 16.33 14.72 29.63
C ASP A 503 17.15 14.45 30.90
N THR A 504 16.98 13.29 31.51
CA THR A 504 17.83 12.77 32.58
C THR A 504 18.94 11.91 31.97
N TYR A 505 19.99 11.63 32.74
CA TYR A 505 21.12 10.87 32.23
C TYR A 505 22.03 10.30 33.32
N TRP A 506 22.71 9.22 33.00
CA TRP A 506 23.86 8.72 33.67
C TRP A 506 25.13 9.38 33.12
N HIS A 507 25.95 9.93 34.00
CA HIS A 507 27.32 10.42 33.71
C HIS A 507 28.34 9.68 34.55
N SER A 508 29.41 9.15 33.96
CA SER A 508 30.53 8.61 34.71
C SER A 508 31.15 9.69 35.61
N GLN A 509 31.71 9.29 36.76
CA GLN A 509 32.22 10.23 37.74
C GLN A 509 33.35 11.12 37.20
N TRP A 510 33.29 12.41 37.46
CA TRP A 510 34.27 13.37 36.99
C TRP A 510 34.67 14.42 38.04
N TYR A 511 33.81 14.68 39.02
CA TYR A 511 34.04 15.76 39.99
C TYR A 511 35.04 15.38 41.04
N SER A 512 34.91 14.24 41.71
CA SER A 512 35.79 13.81 42.80
C SER A 512 36.84 12.77 42.40
N GLN A 513 36.53 11.96 41.41
CA GLN A 513 37.40 10.96 40.79
C GLN A 513 37.16 10.96 39.27
N GLN A 514 38.09 10.40 38.51
CA GLN A 514 38.02 10.31 37.06
C GLN A 514 38.35 8.89 36.61
N PRO A 515 37.45 7.93 36.87
CA PRO A 515 37.65 6.57 36.43
C PRO A 515 37.69 6.50 34.90
N THR A 516 38.51 5.61 34.38
CA THR A 516 38.63 5.39 32.95
C THR A 516 37.72 4.23 32.52
N PHE A 517 37.37 4.16 31.24
CA PHE A 517 36.72 2.96 30.70
C PHE A 517 37.43 1.66 31.12
N PRO A 518 36.71 0.54 31.30
CA PRO A 518 35.27 0.38 31.04
C PRO A 518 34.36 0.89 32.15
N HIS A 519 33.16 1.34 31.79
CA HIS A 519 32.05 1.62 32.68
C HIS A 519 30.99 0.56 32.53
N SER A 520 30.28 0.16 33.61
CA SER A 520 29.27 -0.88 33.52
C SER A 520 28.03 -0.60 34.34
N VAL A 521 26.91 -1.15 33.91
CA VAL A 521 25.65 -1.13 34.64
C VAL A 521 25.00 -2.52 34.55
N THR A 522 24.37 -2.94 35.65
CA THR A 522 23.56 -4.18 35.70
C THR A 522 22.11 -3.83 35.90
N ILE A 523 21.28 -4.37 35.06
CA ILE A 523 19.82 -4.21 35.02
C ILE A 523 19.17 -5.53 35.42
N GLU A 524 18.23 -5.50 36.35
CA GLU A 524 17.40 -6.63 36.75
C GLU A 524 15.98 -6.45 36.18
N ALA A 525 15.50 -7.43 35.43
CA ALA A 525 14.14 -7.54 34.97
C ALA A 525 13.23 -8.17 36.04
N PRO A 526 11.91 -7.90 36.01
CA PRO A 526 10.95 -8.54 36.90
C PRO A 526 10.82 -10.04 36.67
N ASP A 527 11.05 -10.50 35.45
CA ASP A 527 10.99 -11.91 35.04
C ASP A 527 12.16 -12.23 34.09
N THR A 528 12.19 -13.45 33.55
CA THR A 528 13.13 -13.81 32.48
C THR A 528 12.64 -13.22 31.17
N TYR A 529 13.53 -12.55 30.44
CA TYR A 529 13.26 -11.96 29.13
C TYR A 529 14.21 -12.49 28.06
N GLU A 530 13.73 -12.54 26.85
CA GLU A 530 14.53 -12.74 25.65
C GLU A 530 14.84 -11.37 25.06
N LEU A 531 16.09 -10.93 25.22
CA LEU A 531 16.58 -9.68 24.64
C LEU A 531 17.18 -9.96 23.26
N ASN A 532 16.59 -9.37 22.20
CA ASN A 532 17.02 -9.55 20.82
C ASN A 532 17.80 -8.34 20.31
N ALA A 533 17.51 -7.16 20.86
CA ALA A 533 18.21 -5.93 20.48
C ALA A 533 18.11 -4.88 21.59
N LEU A 534 18.99 -3.90 21.52
CA LEU A 534 18.91 -2.71 22.37
C LEU A 534 19.30 -1.45 21.59
N GLU A 535 18.82 -0.32 22.06
CA GLU A 535 19.18 1.00 21.55
C GLU A 535 19.48 1.93 22.70
N LEU A 536 20.52 2.73 22.55
CA LEU A 536 20.92 3.73 23.55
C LEU A 536 20.43 5.11 23.11
N CYS A 537 19.88 5.91 24.00
CA CYS A 537 19.76 7.34 23.81
C CYS A 537 21.03 8.01 24.34
N THR A 538 21.80 8.57 23.45
CA THR A 538 23.06 9.28 23.76
C THR A 538 22.99 10.66 23.12
N LYS A 539 22.03 11.48 23.54
CA LYS A 539 21.92 12.88 23.07
C LYS A 539 23.25 13.55 23.21
N ARG A 540 23.84 13.98 22.09
CA ARG A 540 25.20 14.51 22.03
C ARG A 540 25.40 15.58 23.11
N HIS A 541 25.99 15.20 24.22
CA HIS A 541 26.51 16.16 25.17
C HIS A 541 27.93 16.46 24.75
N SER A 542 28.17 17.63 24.17
CA SER A 542 29.51 18.10 23.90
C SER A 542 29.85 19.26 24.83
N TYR A 543 30.81 19.06 25.66
CA TYR A 543 31.45 20.14 26.40
C TYR A 543 32.77 20.47 25.69
N SER A 544 32.95 21.71 25.30
CA SER A 544 34.17 22.19 24.60
C SER A 544 34.56 21.37 23.35
N GLY A 545 33.56 20.82 22.61
CA GLY A 545 33.80 20.07 21.37
C GLY A 545 34.17 18.59 21.56
N THR A 546 34.13 18.09 22.79
CA THR A 546 34.35 16.66 23.10
C THR A 546 33.00 15.96 23.29
N THR A 547 32.79 14.80 22.69
CA THR A 547 31.61 13.94 22.89
C THR A 547 31.91 12.88 23.93
N TYR A 548 30.89 12.48 24.68
CA TYR A 548 31.00 11.48 25.76
C TYR A 548 30.21 10.21 25.45
N ASN A 549 29.88 9.98 24.18
CA ASN A 549 29.17 8.79 23.73
C ASN A 549 30.08 7.55 23.83
N PRO A 550 29.50 6.37 24.15
CA PRO A 550 30.25 5.12 24.09
C PRO A 550 30.59 4.78 22.64
N SER A 551 31.75 4.15 22.42
CA SER A 551 32.20 3.70 21.09
C SER A 551 32.25 2.19 20.96
N LYS A 552 32.33 1.46 22.09
CA LYS A 552 32.29 0.00 22.15
C LYS A 552 31.58 -0.49 23.40
N MET A 553 30.85 -1.58 23.26
CA MET A 553 30.22 -2.23 24.41
C MET A 553 30.19 -3.76 24.32
N THR A 554 29.98 -4.36 25.49
CA THR A 554 29.76 -5.80 25.70
C THR A 554 28.43 -5.97 26.44
N ILE A 555 27.65 -6.98 26.06
CA ILE A 555 26.38 -7.36 26.70
C ILE A 555 26.55 -8.77 27.26
N GLU A 556 26.23 -8.93 28.50
CA GLU A 556 26.22 -10.20 29.21
C GLU A 556 24.85 -10.43 29.84
N VAL A 557 24.43 -11.68 29.94
CA VAL A 557 23.15 -12.09 30.52
C VAL A 557 23.32 -13.11 31.64
N SER A 558 22.42 -13.10 32.60
CA SER A 558 22.44 -14.02 33.73
C SER A 558 21.02 -14.31 34.24
N ASN A 559 20.78 -15.52 34.74
CA ASN A 559 19.52 -15.88 35.40
C ASN A 559 19.58 -15.71 36.93
N ASP A 560 20.78 -15.70 37.53
CA ASP A 560 21.00 -15.67 38.96
C ASP A 560 21.75 -14.41 39.45
N GLY A 561 22.18 -13.55 38.52
CA GLY A 561 23.00 -12.36 38.84
C GLY A 561 24.46 -12.64 39.20
N ASN A 562 24.89 -13.92 39.18
CA ASN A 562 26.23 -14.32 39.56
C ASN A 562 26.99 -15.02 38.45
N SER A 563 26.32 -15.88 37.69
CA SER A 563 26.87 -16.62 36.56
C SER A 563 26.50 -15.90 35.29
N TRP A 564 27.50 -15.43 34.54
CA TRP A 564 27.28 -14.56 33.38
C TRP A 564 27.68 -15.25 32.06
N GLU A 565 26.83 -15.11 31.06
CA GLU A 565 27.07 -15.51 29.67
C GLU A 565 27.20 -14.27 28.79
N THR A 566 28.19 -14.28 27.90
CA THR A 566 28.39 -13.15 26.96
C THR A 566 27.52 -13.30 25.73
N ALA A 567 26.54 -12.42 25.57
CA ALA A 567 25.68 -12.39 24.40
C ALA A 567 26.40 -11.75 23.19
N ILE A 568 27.09 -10.64 23.41
CA ILE A 568 27.94 -10.00 22.42
C ILE A 568 29.11 -9.29 23.09
N SER A 569 30.30 -9.34 22.48
CA SER A 569 31.52 -8.78 23.08
C SER A 569 32.12 -7.69 22.21
N ASN A 570 32.42 -6.55 22.83
CA ASN A 570 33.21 -5.46 22.27
C ASN A 570 32.73 -4.94 20.91
N ILE A 571 31.38 -4.89 20.72
CA ILE A 571 30.80 -4.40 19.49
C ILE A 571 31.01 -2.88 19.37
N SER A 572 31.29 -2.41 18.14
CA SER A 572 31.44 -0.99 17.85
C SER A 572 30.08 -0.28 17.76
N LEU A 573 30.00 0.87 18.38
CA LEU A 573 28.85 1.77 18.33
C LEU A 573 29.17 2.98 17.44
N PRO A 574 28.30 3.35 16.50
CA PRO A 574 28.47 4.57 15.72
C PRO A 574 28.26 5.82 16.59
N LEU A 575 28.94 6.92 16.23
CA LEU A 575 28.72 8.22 16.87
C LEU A 575 27.43 8.84 16.34
N GLN A 576 26.33 8.53 17.00
CA GLN A 576 24.98 9.06 16.69
C GLN A 576 24.15 9.14 17.99
N GLU A 577 23.02 9.84 17.95
CA GLU A 577 22.17 10.03 19.15
C GLU A 577 21.51 8.73 19.61
N TYR A 578 21.20 7.83 18.69
CA TYR A 578 20.50 6.57 18.97
C TYR A 578 21.22 5.38 18.32
N PRO A 579 22.43 5.02 18.81
CA PRO A 579 23.07 3.80 18.36
C PRO A 579 22.30 2.58 18.83
N ASN A 580 22.10 1.62 17.93
CA ASN A 580 21.43 0.37 18.25
C ASN A 580 22.29 -0.85 17.96
N ILE A 581 21.97 -1.95 18.64
CA ILE A 581 22.61 -3.24 18.51
C ILE A 581 21.54 -4.29 18.34
N VAL A 582 21.66 -5.13 17.31
CA VAL A 582 20.90 -6.35 17.15
C VAL A 582 21.78 -7.51 17.55
N LEU A 583 21.33 -8.33 18.47
CA LEU A 583 22.06 -9.51 18.90
C LEU A 583 22.02 -10.60 17.83
N PRO A 584 23.14 -11.30 17.56
CA PRO A 584 23.14 -12.40 16.59
C PRO A 584 22.29 -13.59 17.04
N GLU A 585 22.21 -13.81 18.35
CA GLU A 585 21.35 -14.77 19.04
C GLU A 585 20.69 -14.08 20.21
N PRO A 586 19.46 -14.44 20.58
CA PRO A 586 18.78 -13.85 21.73
C PRO A 586 19.55 -14.06 23.03
N ALA A 587 19.59 -13.04 23.90
CA ALA A 587 20.12 -13.14 25.24
C ALA A 587 18.99 -13.40 26.24
N ILE A 588 18.85 -14.64 26.72
CA ILE A 588 17.76 -15.05 27.61
C ILE A 588 18.19 -15.02 29.06
N GLY A 589 17.56 -14.17 29.87
CA GLY A 589 17.85 -14.10 31.29
C GLY A 589 17.05 -13.05 32.04
N LYS A 590 17.32 -12.98 33.33
CA LYS A 590 16.71 -12.01 34.27
C LYS A 590 17.58 -10.81 34.53
N TYR A 591 18.90 -10.94 34.39
CA TYR A 591 19.88 -9.88 34.62
C TYR A 591 20.64 -9.62 33.32
N PHE A 592 20.83 -8.34 33.00
CA PHE A 592 21.56 -7.90 31.83
C PHE A 592 22.67 -6.93 32.31
N ARG A 593 23.93 -7.24 31.99
CA ARG A 593 25.04 -6.38 32.27
C ARG A 593 25.57 -5.75 30.99
N LEU A 594 25.56 -4.42 30.99
CA LEU A 594 26.03 -3.62 29.87
C LEU A 594 27.37 -3.02 30.27
N THR A 595 28.44 -3.38 29.58
CA THR A 595 29.79 -2.87 29.81
C THR A 595 30.20 -2.02 28.63
N PHE A 596 30.39 -0.73 28.85
CA PHE A 596 30.91 0.22 27.89
C PHE A 596 32.43 0.17 27.93
N ASN A 597 33.05 -0.45 26.91
CA ASN A 597 34.49 -0.77 26.92
C ASN A 597 35.32 0.42 26.53
N GLU A 598 34.85 1.26 25.60
CA GLU A 598 35.53 2.47 25.09
C GLU A 598 34.50 3.56 24.81
N GLY A 599 34.95 4.81 24.77
CA GLY A 599 34.16 5.98 24.43
C GLY A 599 34.85 6.86 23.38
N TYR A 600 34.09 7.74 22.74
CA TYR A 600 34.63 8.78 21.85
C TYR A 600 35.30 9.92 22.62
N GLY A 601 35.08 10.00 23.90
CA GLY A 601 35.69 10.94 24.86
C GLY A 601 36.18 10.23 26.10
N THR A 602 36.51 11.02 27.13
CA THR A 602 37.10 10.53 28.38
C THR A 602 36.03 9.95 29.32
N TYR A 603 34.83 10.44 29.27
CA TYR A 603 33.71 10.12 30.14
C TYR A 603 32.59 9.37 29.38
N LEU A 604 31.70 8.73 30.11
CA LEU A 604 30.50 8.10 29.60
C LEU A 604 29.27 8.97 29.88
N PHE A 605 28.38 9.07 28.92
CA PHE A 605 27.09 9.76 29.02
C PHE A 605 25.99 8.97 28.31
N ILE A 606 24.95 8.55 29.03
CA ILE A 606 23.78 7.80 28.53
C ILE A 606 22.51 8.43 29.08
N ASN A 607 21.60 8.84 28.23
CA ASN A 607 20.30 9.38 28.61
C ASN A 607 19.30 8.26 28.94
N GLU A 608 19.12 7.30 28.06
CA GLU A 608 18.12 6.26 28.23
C GLU A 608 18.55 4.98 27.50
N ILE A 609 18.02 3.83 27.89
CA ILE A 609 18.22 2.54 27.23
C ILE A 609 16.88 1.95 26.86
N TYR A 610 16.71 1.61 25.60
CA TYR A 610 15.54 0.91 25.05
C TYR A 610 15.90 -0.53 24.76
N LEU A 611 15.13 -1.47 25.29
CA LEU A 611 15.31 -2.90 25.15
C LEU A 611 14.24 -3.45 24.22
N PHE A 612 14.60 -4.41 23.37
CA PHE A 612 13.69 -5.00 22.40
C PHE A 612 13.75 -6.53 22.48
N GLY A 613 12.57 -7.15 22.56
CA GLY A 613 12.43 -8.58 22.76
C GLY A 613 11.11 -8.90 23.45
N GLU A 614 11.02 -10.04 24.04
CA GLU A 614 9.79 -10.53 24.67
C GLU A 614 10.09 -11.40 25.88
N ILE A 615 9.08 -11.75 26.64
CA ILE A 615 9.20 -12.82 27.61
C ILE A 615 9.32 -14.11 26.80
N PRO A 616 10.39 -14.93 27.02
CA PRO A 616 10.52 -16.19 26.29
C PRO A 616 9.25 -17.01 26.50
N ASP A 617 8.74 -17.57 25.44
CA ASP A 617 7.70 -18.57 25.58
C ASP A 617 8.18 -19.62 26.57
N ALA A 618 7.40 -19.82 27.62
CA ALA A 618 7.67 -20.92 28.53
C ALA A 618 7.82 -22.19 27.68
N PRO A 619 8.84 -23.03 27.84
CA PRO A 619 8.98 -24.22 27.04
C PRO A 619 7.63 -24.90 27.03
N ASN A 620 7.09 -25.16 25.81
CA ASN A 620 5.76 -25.73 25.67
C ASN A 620 5.76 -27.08 26.33
N VAL A 621 5.44 -27.07 27.63
CA VAL A 621 5.40 -28.29 28.48
C VAL A 621 3.97 -28.76 28.58
N PRO A 622 3.72 -30.06 28.45
CA PRO A 622 2.39 -30.61 28.62
C PRO A 622 1.85 -30.29 30.00
N ASN A 623 0.56 -30.02 30.08
CA ASN A 623 -0.15 -29.95 31.36
C ASN A 623 -0.21 -31.31 32.05
N GLU A 624 -0.85 -31.41 33.22
CA GLU A 624 -1.02 -32.64 33.99
C GLU A 624 -1.74 -33.74 33.18
N ASP A 625 -2.51 -33.39 32.17
CA ASP A 625 -3.22 -34.30 31.25
C ASP A 625 -2.37 -34.74 30.05
N GLY A 626 -1.14 -34.30 29.92
CA GLY A 626 -0.25 -34.59 28.81
C GLY A 626 -0.54 -33.75 27.54
N LEU A 627 -1.36 -32.70 27.65
CA LEU A 627 -1.75 -31.83 26.57
C LEU A 627 -0.86 -30.59 26.50
N TYR A 628 -0.48 -30.18 25.28
CA TYR A 628 0.35 -29.01 25.06
C TYR A 628 -0.52 -27.76 24.80
N PRO A 629 -0.39 -26.66 25.55
CA PRO A 629 -1.14 -25.45 25.30
C PRO A 629 -0.74 -24.83 23.96
N VAL A 630 -1.73 -24.31 23.22
CA VAL A 630 -1.56 -23.50 22.02
C VAL A 630 -1.87 -22.07 22.42
N GLU A 631 -0.90 -21.18 22.32
CA GLU A 631 -0.98 -19.85 22.89
C GLU A 631 -1.07 -18.73 21.83
N SER A 632 -0.82 -19.07 20.56
CA SER A 632 -0.85 -18.14 19.42
C SER A 632 -1.42 -18.79 18.16
N PHE A 633 -1.72 -17.95 17.15
CA PHE A 633 -2.13 -18.42 15.83
C PHE A 633 -1.04 -19.22 15.10
N ASP A 634 0.20 -18.85 15.29
CA ASP A 634 1.34 -19.44 14.56
C ASP A 634 1.61 -20.89 14.96
N GLU A 635 1.08 -21.32 16.12
CA GLU A 635 1.15 -22.70 16.60
C GLU A 635 0.04 -23.59 16.04
N LEU A 636 -1.00 -23.02 15.41
CA LEU A 636 -2.07 -23.76 14.77
C LEU A 636 -1.58 -24.39 13.45
N SER A 637 -1.89 -25.65 13.24
CA SER A 637 -1.55 -26.39 12.03
C SER A 637 -2.73 -27.18 11.49
N ASN A 638 -2.88 -27.25 10.18
CA ASN A 638 -3.86 -28.10 9.51
C ASN A 638 -3.63 -29.61 9.76
N ASP A 639 -2.44 -29.99 10.18
CA ASP A 639 -2.03 -31.38 10.40
C ASP A 639 -2.25 -31.84 11.84
N LYS A 640 -2.86 -31.01 12.68
CA LYS A 640 -3.07 -31.27 14.10
C LYS A 640 -4.56 -31.29 14.45
N ALA A 641 -4.87 -32.03 15.51
CA ALA A 641 -6.18 -32.04 16.14
C ALA A 641 -6.07 -31.51 17.58
N TYR A 642 -7.03 -30.73 18.00
CA TYR A 642 -6.97 -29.92 19.22
C TYR A 642 -8.12 -30.24 20.17
N ILE A 643 -7.84 -30.18 21.47
CA ILE A 643 -8.84 -30.09 22.53
C ILE A 643 -9.14 -28.59 22.73
N ILE A 644 -10.42 -28.22 22.77
CA ILE A 644 -10.86 -26.84 23.00
C ILE A 644 -11.58 -26.80 24.36
N LYS A 645 -10.95 -26.08 25.31
CA LYS A 645 -11.42 -25.98 26.69
C LYS A 645 -11.90 -24.56 26.98
N ASN A 646 -13.03 -24.42 27.66
CA ASN A 646 -13.49 -23.10 28.04
C ASN A 646 -12.56 -22.46 29.06
N ALA A 647 -12.26 -21.18 28.88
CA ALA A 647 -11.34 -20.41 29.73
C ALA A 647 -11.96 -19.94 31.04
N ASN A 648 -13.28 -20.12 31.21
CA ASN A 648 -13.93 -19.85 32.49
C ASN A 648 -13.52 -20.86 33.58
N SER A 649 -13.94 -20.62 34.83
CA SER A 649 -13.62 -21.46 35.97
C SER A 649 -14.18 -22.90 35.91
N LEU A 650 -15.01 -23.21 34.89
CA LEU A 650 -15.62 -24.53 34.71
C LEU A 650 -14.70 -25.55 34.05
N GLY A 651 -13.76 -25.10 33.24
CA GLY A 651 -12.81 -25.95 32.56
C GLY A 651 -13.43 -26.96 31.58
N SER A 652 -14.63 -26.65 31.04
CA SER A 652 -15.37 -27.54 30.15
C SER A 652 -14.71 -27.65 28.78
N ILE A 653 -14.74 -28.86 28.19
CA ILE A 653 -14.34 -29.04 26.78
C ILE A 653 -15.55 -29.11 25.87
N ILE A 654 -15.40 -28.77 24.60
CA ILE A 654 -16.41 -29.01 23.56
C ILE A 654 -16.17 -30.34 22.89
N TYR A 655 -17.24 -31.08 22.61
CA TYR A 655 -17.19 -32.40 21.98
C TYR A 655 -18.39 -32.65 21.08
N SER A 656 -18.25 -33.66 20.20
CA SER A 656 -19.34 -34.19 19.40
C SER A 656 -20.04 -35.32 20.17
N PRO A 657 -21.32 -35.15 20.52
CA PRO A 657 -22.03 -36.24 21.13
C PRO A 657 -22.25 -37.39 20.12
N THR A 658 -22.12 -38.64 20.58
CA THR A 658 -22.39 -39.85 19.79
C THR A 658 -23.90 -40.08 19.51
N HIS A 659 -24.78 -39.23 20.04
CA HIS A 659 -26.22 -39.34 19.89
C HIS A 659 -26.74 -38.45 18.75
N SER A 660 -27.93 -38.76 18.28
CA SER A 660 -28.59 -38.12 17.09
C SER A 660 -28.91 -36.65 17.17
N ASN A 661 -28.49 -35.97 18.23
CA ASN A 661 -28.64 -34.53 18.41
C ASN A 661 -27.55 -33.79 17.67
N SER A 662 -27.93 -32.79 16.85
CA SER A 662 -27.00 -31.96 16.10
C SER A 662 -26.33 -30.83 16.89
N ASN A 663 -26.67 -30.69 18.17
CA ASN A 663 -26.14 -29.65 19.04
C ASN A 663 -24.75 -30.03 19.54
N ILE A 664 -23.92 -29.04 19.80
CA ILE A 664 -22.58 -29.17 20.39
C ILE A 664 -22.72 -28.98 21.88
N TRP A 665 -22.30 -29.97 22.66
CA TRP A 665 -22.42 -29.94 24.11
C TRP A 665 -21.09 -29.65 24.78
N ILE A 666 -21.13 -29.07 26.00
CA ILE A 666 -19.98 -28.91 26.85
C ILE A 666 -19.81 -30.14 27.72
N CYS A 667 -18.62 -30.73 27.69
CA CYS A 667 -18.23 -31.72 28.69
C CYS A 667 -17.56 -30.99 29.86
N GLU A 668 -18.19 -30.99 31.02
CA GLU A 668 -17.60 -30.45 32.24
C GLU A 668 -16.78 -31.55 32.94
N ALA A 669 -15.50 -31.31 33.20
CA ALA A 669 -14.76 -32.01 34.20
C ALA A 669 -15.41 -31.76 35.55
N GLU A 670 -15.43 -32.75 36.45
CA GLU A 670 -16.07 -32.67 37.77
C GLU A 670 -15.76 -31.34 38.47
N ARG A 671 -16.83 -30.56 38.70
CA ARG A 671 -16.73 -29.29 39.39
C ARG A 671 -16.88 -29.54 40.89
N THR A 672 -15.83 -29.37 41.67
CA THR A 672 -15.95 -29.15 43.10
C THR A 672 -16.33 -27.69 43.28
N ALA A 673 -17.62 -27.44 43.64
CA ALA A 673 -18.03 -26.10 44.01
C ALA A 673 -17.20 -25.60 45.19
N SER A 674 -16.65 -24.41 45.07
CA SER A 674 -15.96 -23.77 46.18
C SER A 674 -16.83 -23.74 47.41
N GLY A 675 -16.54 -24.58 48.38
CA GLY A 675 -17.05 -24.51 49.78
C GLY A 675 -18.26 -25.36 50.13
N ASN A 676 -19.04 -25.95 49.21
CA ASN A 676 -20.28 -26.64 49.54
C ASN A 676 -20.38 -28.09 49.12
N GLY A 677 -19.37 -28.71 48.58
CA GLY A 677 -19.35 -30.11 48.23
C GLY A 677 -20.40 -30.55 47.18
N THR A 678 -21.00 -29.63 46.45
CA THR A 678 -22.04 -29.91 45.46
C THR A 678 -21.32 -30.16 44.11
N ILE A 679 -21.45 -31.34 43.59
CA ILE A 679 -20.93 -31.71 42.25
C ILE A 679 -22.04 -31.38 41.26
N TYR A 680 -21.70 -30.54 40.28
CA TYR A 680 -22.59 -30.26 39.17
C TYR A 680 -22.27 -31.29 38.08
N SER A 681 -23.21 -32.13 37.73
CA SER A 681 -23.13 -33.00 36.54
C SER A 681 -24.08 -32.53 35.47
N ASN A 682 -23.60 -32.56 34.23
CA ASN A 682 -24.47 -32.41 33.08
C ASN A 682 -25.13 -33.79 32.83
N SER A 683 -26.38 -33.88 32.38
CA SER A 683 -27.05 -35.15 32.03
C SER A 683 -26.36 -35.89 30.88
N TYR A 684 -25.48 -35.26 30.15
CA TYR A 684 -24.62 -35.79 29.12
C TYR A 684 -23.15 -35.85 29.57
N LYS A 685 -22.92 -36.29 30.78
CA LYS A 685 -21.58 -36.48 31.32
C LYS A 685 -20.86 -37.55 30.49
N ALA A 686 -20.06 -37.10 29.54
CA ALA A 686 -18.97 -37.91 29.03
C ALA A 686 -17.77 -37.71 29.97
N ASP A 687 -17.21 -38.79 30.51
CA ASP A 687 -15.90 -38.70 31.10
C ASP A 687 -14.95 -38.13 30.06
N ILE A 688 -14.15 -37.15 30.43
CA ILE A 688 -13.20 -36.56 29.50
C ILE A 688 -12.18 -37.64 29.16
N ASP A 689 -12.32 -38.18 27.95
CA ASP A 689 -11.32 -39.10 27.38
C ASP A 689 -10.57 -38.34 26.29
N TYR A 690 -9.36 -37.92 26.61
CA TYR A 690 -8.47 -37.22 25.66
C TYR A 690 -8.01 -38.15 24.51
N ASN A 691 -8.35 -39.42 24.50
CA ASN A 691 -8.13 -40.34 23.39
C ASN A 691 -9.39 -40.54 22.51
N ASP A 692 -10.54 -39.96 22.87
CA ASP A 692 -11.74 -40.00 22.06
C ASP A 692 -11.66 -38.92 20.94
N ILE A 693 -11.63 -39.36 19.68
CA ILE A 693 -11.59 -38.48 18.49
C ILE A 693 -12.76 -37.50 18.46
N ASN A 694 -13.90 -37.77 19.08
CA ASN A 694 -15.06 -36.89 19.16
C ASN A 694 -14.81 -35.66 20.06
N HIS A 695 -13.81 -35.72 20.93
CA HIS A 695 -13.38 -34.58 21.76
C HIS A 695 -12.39 -33.67 21.06
N HIS A 696 -11.93 -34.02 19.85
CA HIS A 696 -10.93 -33.27 19.11
C HIS A 696 -11.52 -32.44 17.97
N TRP A 697 -10.83 -31.38 17.65
CA TRP A 697 -11.25 -30.41 16.63
C TRP A 697 -10.11 -30.07 15.70
N TYR A 698 -10.41 -30.01 14.41
CA TYR A 698 -9.53 -29.40 13.43
C TYR A 698 -9.81 -27.89 13.37
N ILE A 699 -8.78 -27.07 13.47
CA ILE A 699 -8.79 -25.63 13.23
C ILE A 699 -8.00 -25.44 11.95
N LEU A 700 -8.71 -25.34 10.82
CA LEU A 700 -8.11 -25.37 9.49
C LEU A 700 -8.03 -23.99 8.90
N GLN A 701 -6.88 -23.64 8.34
CA GLN A 701 -6.69 -22.44 7.56
C GLN A 701 -6.59 -22.82 6.07
N ILE A 702 -7.59 -22.44 5.27
CA ILE A 702 -7.72 -22.80 3.86
C ILE A 702 -8.11 -21.54 3.07
N ASP A 703 -7.30 -21.17 2.09
CA ASP A 703 -7.51 -19.98 1.23
C ASP A 703 -7.80 -18.71 2.04
N GLY A 704 -7.03 -18.47 3.12
CA GLY A 704 -7.16 -17.30 3.98
C GLY A 704 -8.41 -17.28 4.88
N LYS A 705 -9.13 -18.39 4.96
CA LYS A 705 -10.31 -18.55 5.83
C LYS A 705 -10.08 -19.64 6.87
N MET A 706 -10.64 -19.42 8.07
CA MET A 706 -10.57 -20.40 9.15
C MET A 706 -11.83 -21.24 9.19
N TYR A 707 -11.67 -22.52 9.54
CA TYR A 707 -12.77 -23.46 9.71
C TYR A 707 -12.58 -24.25 10.99
N LEU A 708 -13.65 -24.39 11.79
CA LEU A 708 -13.65 -25.23 12.97
C LEU A 708 -14.48 -26.47 12.69
N CYS A 709 -13.85 -27.65 12.67
CA CYS A 709 -14.47 -28.92 12.33
C CYS A 709 -14.19 -29.98 13.42
N ASN A 710 -15.20 -30.66 13.87
CA ASN A 710 -14.99 -31.77 14.80
C ASN A 710 -14.29 -32.95 14.10
N ALA A 711 -13.24 -33.49 14.71
CA ALA A 711 -12.42 -34.53 14.12
C ALA A 711 -13.15 -35.89 13.99
N GLY A 712 -14.09 -36.19 14.88
CA GLY A 712 -14.86 -37.45 14.86
C GLY A 712 -15.93 -37.47 13.76
N ASN A 713 -16.83 -36.47 13.74
CA ASN A 713 -17.93 -36.43 12.76
C ASN A 713 -17.61 -35.66 11.48
N LYS A 714 -16.44 -35.01 11.41
CA LYS A 714 -15.93 -34.23 10.25
C LYS A 714 -16.83 -33.11 9.77
N LYS A 715 -17.71 -32.57 10.62
CA LYS A 715 -18.62 -31.47 10.32
C LYS A 715 -18.11 -30.16 10.88
N SER A 716 -18.36 -29.09 10.16
CA SER A 716 -18.05 -27.74 10.66
C SER A 716 -19.08 -27.28 11.69
N ILE A 717 -18.66 -26.37 12.53
CA ILE A 717 -19.52 -25.67 13.48
C ILE A 717 -20.10 -24.42 12.82
N GLY A 718 -21.36 -24.13 13.15
CA GLY A 718 -21.95 -22.80 12.90
C GLY A 718 -22.42 -22.22 14.22
N THR A 719 -22.09 -20.97 14.49
CA THR A 719 -22.59 -20.27 15.66
C THR A 719 -24.09 -20.01 15.52
N GLY A 720 -24.79 -20.04 16.62
CA GLY A 720 -26.22 -19.85 16.71
C GLY A 720 -26.69 -20.12 18.13
N PHE A 721 -27.98 -20.09 18.32
CA PHE A 721 -28.61 -20.32 19.62
C PHE A 721 -29.53 -21.54 19.54
N PRO A 722 -29.03 -22.78 19.78
CA PRO A 722 -27.65 -23.20 20.13
C PRO A 722 -26.70 -23.26 18.92
N CYS A 723 -25.41 -23.42 19.19
CA CYS A 723 -24.41 -23.81 18.18
C CYS A 723 -24.71 -25.21 17.65
N THR A 724 -24.63 -25.43 16.34
CA THR A 724 -24.98 -26.69 15.71
C THR A 724 -23.94 -27.09 14.67
N PHE A 725 -23.86 -28.42 14.41
CA PHE A 725 -23.11 -28.92 13.28
C PHE A 725 -23.76 -28.55 11.96
N LYS A 726 -22.94 -28.13 10.98
CA LYS A 726 -23.40 -27.81 9.62
C LYS A 726 -23.00 -28.87 8.63
N SER A 727 -23.90 -29.16 7.71
CA SER A 727 -23.62 -30.04 6.56
C SER A 727 -22.78 -29.33 5.47
N THR A 728 -22.72 -28.01 5.50
CA THR A 728 -21.88 -27.19 4.64
C THR A 728 -20.78 -26.53 5.49
N TYR A 729 -19.56 -26.52 4.97
CA TYR A 729 -18.43 -25.90 5.68
C TYR A 729 -18.55 -24.39 5.64
N THR A 730 -18.69 -23.77 6.82
CA THR A 730 -18.82 -22.34 6.97
C THR A 730 -17.55 -21.78 7.59
N PRO A 731 -16.93 -20.75 6.99
CA PRO A 731 -15.80 -20.07 7.60
C PRO A 731 -16.18 -19.45 8.95
N ILE A 732 -15.23 -19.41 9.86
CA ILE A 732 -15.33 -18.74 11.15
C ILE A 732 -14.25 -17.67 11.26
N TYR A 733 -14.49 -16.69 12.13
CA TYR A 733 -13.51 -15.69 12.52
C TYR A 733 -12.93 -16.08 13.87
N VAL A 734 -11.59 -16.16 13.91
CA VAL A 734 -10.88 -16.58 15.12
C VAL A 734 -10.00 -15.41 15.54
N SER A 735 -10.00 -15.05 16.81
CA SER A 735 -9.03 -14.13 17.38
C SER A 735 -8.34 -14.76 18.58
N CYS A 736 -7.12 -14.35 18.86
CA CYS A 736 -6.35 -14.76 20.03
C CYS A 736 -5.87 -13.50 20.76
N VAL A 737 -6.27 -13.34 22.01
CA VAL A 737 -5.87 -12.24 22.88
C VAL A 737 -5.48 -12.82 24.24
N ASN A 738 -4.27 -12.52 24.71
CA ASN A 738 -3.76 -13.04 25.98
C ASN A 738 -3.89 -14.58 26.10
N LYS A 739 -3.47 -15.30 25.04
CA LYS A 739 -3.50 -16.77 24.97
C LYS A 739 -4.92 -17.38 25.01
N LYS A 740 -5.96 -16.57 24.86
CA LYS A 740 -7.36 -17.00 24.84
C LYS A 740 -7.94 -16.78 23.45
N PHE A 741 -8.56 -17.81 22.89
CA PHE A 741 -9.18 -17.77 21.57
C PHE A 741 -10.68 -17.45 21.65
N THR A 742 -11.18 -16.79 20.62
CA THR A 742 -12.63 -16.61 20.41
C THR A 742 -13.01 -17.09 19.02
N PHE A 743 -14.23 -17.62 18.87
CA PHE A 743 -14.73 -18.16 17.62
C PHE A 743 -16.06 -17.52 17.24
N ASN A 744 -16.15 -16.92 16.05
CA ASN A 744 -17.37 -16.28 15.55
C ASN A 744 -17.61 -16.66 14.07
N THR A 745 -18.87 -16.89 13.65
CA THR A 745 -19.23 -17.17 12.24
C THR A 745 -19.60 -15.90 11.46
N THR A 746 -19.75 -14.75 12.08
CA THR A 746 -20.36 -13.54 11.47
C THR A 746 -19.50 -12.32 11.75
N ASN A 747 -18.42 -12.08 11.84
CA ASN A 747 -17.58 -10.89 12.07
C ASN A 747 -18.33 -9.58 12.44
N ASP A 748 -19.45 -9.74 13.17
CA ASP A 748 -20.37 -8.64 13.55
C ASP A 748 -20.28 -8.23 15.04
N GLY A 749 -19.31 -8.80 15.75
CA GLY A 749 -19.09 -8.52 17.18
C GLY A 749 -20.18 -9.06 18.14
N ALA A 750 -21.12 -9.86 17.65
CA ALA A 750 -22.29 -10.25 18.44
C ALA A 750 -22.51 -11.77 18.61
N ASN A 751 -21.82 -12.63 17.88
CA ASN A 751 -22.16 -14.04 17.80
C ASN A 751 -20.93 -14.95 18.06
N TYR A 752 -20.32 -14.79 19.22
CA TYR A 752 -19.17 -15.59 19.64
C TYR A 752 -19.61 -16.90 20.30
N MET A 753 -18.99 -18.01 19.97
CA MET A 753 -19.22 -19.30 20.61
C MET A 753 -18.96 -19.17 22.11
N CYS A 754 -19.95 -19.49 22.93
CA CYS A 754 -19.94 -19.26 24.37
C CYS A 754 -20.43 -20.48 25.16
N ALA A 755 -19.69 -20.84 26.20
CA ALA A 755 -20.11 -21.80 27.20
C ALA A 755 -21.04 -21.13 28.20
N SER A 756 -22.30 -21.62 28.30
CA SER A 756 -23.22 -21.15 29.33
C SER A 756 -22.79 -21.67 30.73
N PRO A 757 -22.87 -20.83 31.76
CA PRO A 757 -22.64 -21.29 33.15
C PRO A 757 -23.80 -22.13 33.69
N GLN A 758 -24.88 -22.28 32.93
CA GLN A 758 -26.02 -23.12 33.33
C GLN A 758 -25.79 -24.58 32.93
N LEU A 759 -26.12 -25.48 33.86
CA LEU A 759 -26.03 -26.93 33.65
C LEU A 759 -26.95 -27.36 32.50
N GLU A 760 -26.54 -28.42 31.80
CA GLU A 760 -27.33 -29.06 30.71
C GLU A 760 -27.64 -28.14 29.51
N THR A 761 -26.91 -27.08 29.33
CA THR A 761 -27.11 -26.14 28.22
C THR A 761 -26.09 -26.41 27.10
N PRO A 762 -26.51 -26.53 25.85
CA PRO A 762 -25.57 -26.62 24.73
C PRO A 762 -24.75 -25.30 24.58
N VAL A 763 -23.62 -25.41 23.89
CA VAL A 763 -22.84 -24.21 23.52
C VAL A 763 -23.72 -23.29 22.72
N ASN A 764 -23.77 -22.03 23.12
CA ASN A 764 -24.55 -20.96 22.49
C ASN A 764 -23.63 -19.87 21.93
N VAL A 765 -24.20 -18.74 21.59
CA VAL A 765 -23.47 -17.52 21.18
C VAL A 765 -23.72 -16.38 22.17
N TRP A 766 -22.71 -15.57 22.40
CA TRP A 766 -22.77 -14.40 23.26
C TRP A 766 -21.77 -13.33 22.80
N THR A 767 -21.58 -12.27 23.58
CA THR A 767 -20.61 -11.21 23.28
C THR A 767 -19.15 -11.65 23.50
N SER A 768 -18.20 -11.02 22.84
CA SER A 768 -16.77 -11.35 22.90
C SER A 768 -16.11 -11.07 24.26
N ASP A 769 -16.67 -10.17 25.05
CA ASP A 769 -16.18 -9.76 26.37
C ASP A 769 -16.57 -10.74 27.49
N ASP A 770 -17.54 -11.64 27.24
CA ASP A 770 -17.93 -12.67 28.19
C ASP A 770 -16.82 -13.73 28.37
N GLU A 771 -16.53 -14.11 29.60
CA GLU A 771 -15.51 -15.14 29.87
C GLU A 771 -15.89 -16.52 29.32
N GLY A 772 -17.18 -16.80 29.19
CA GLY A 772 -17.68 -18.03 28.54
C GLY A 772 -17.42 -18.05 27.04
N SER A 773 -17.13 -16.91 26.40
CA SER A 773 -16.78 -16.81 24.98
C SER A 773 -15.29 -16.99 24.71
N LYS A 774 -14.49 -17.21 25.76
CA LYS A 774 -13.04 -17.35 25.66
C LYS A 774 -12.63 -18.81 25.83
N TRP A 775 -11.71 -19.27 24.99
CA TRP A 775 -11.33 -20.65 24.88
C TRP A 775 -9.82 -20.82 24.93
N LEU A 776 -9.37 -21.90 25.58
CA LEU A 776 -8.00 -22.38 25.58
C LEU A 776 -7.91 -23.55 24.62
N ILE A 777 -6.87 -23.60 23.81
CA ILE A 777 -6.63 -24.66 22.84
C ILE A 777 -5.44 -25.50 23.32
N TYR A 778 -5.56 -26.80 23.19
CA TYR A 778 -4.50 -27.75 23.56
C TYR A 778 -4.28 -28.74 22.43
N GLU A 779 -3.02 -28.97 22.09
CA GLU A 779 -2.61 -30.07 21.22
C GLU A 779 -2.52 -31.36 22.03
N ASN A 780 -3.08 -32.44 21.50
CA ASN A 780 -2.87 -33.79 22.01
C ASN A 780 -1.92 -34.56 21.08
N PRO A 781 -0.63 -34.73 21.42
CA PRO A 781 0.33 -35.40 20.55
C PRO A 781 0.07 -36.89 20.37
N ALA A 782 -0.76 -37.51 21.22
CA ALA A 782 -1.16 -38.90 21.08
C ALA A 782 -2.27 -39.09 20.03
N MET A 783 -2.90 -38.05 19.54
CA MET A 783 -3.97 -38.08 18.56
C MET A 783 -3.44 -37.83 17.17
N GLU A 784 -3.46 -38.82 16.30
CA GLU A 784 -3.15 -38.65 14.88
C GLU A 784 -4.25 -37.82 14.19
N ALA A 785 -3.87 -36.72 13.59
CA ALA A 785 -4.77 -35.90 12.80
C ALA A 785 -4.88 -36.43 11.36
N ASN A 786 -6.11 -36.63 10.90
CA ASN A 786 -6.38 -36.91 9.49
C ASN A 786 -7.39 -35.92 8.94
N SER A 787 -6.94 -34.71 8.74
CA SER A 787 -7.74 -33.57 8.25
C SER A 787 -7.92 -33.56 6.73
N ALA A 788 -7.16 -34.37 5.99
CA ALA A 788 -7.11 -34.30 4.51
C ALA A 788 -8.49 -34.37 3.84
N GLU A 789 -9.34 -35.32 4.32
CA GLU A 789 -10.71 -35.50 3.80
C GLU A 789 -11.59 -34.24 4.04
N VAL A 790 -11.43 -33.59 5.19
CA VAL A 790 -12.15 -32.35 5.52
C VAL A 790 -11.65 -31.20 4.66
N ILE A 791 -10.35 -31.10 4.46
CA ILE A 791 -9.73 -30.08 3.59
C ILE A 791 -10.23 -30.26 2.16
N ASP A 792 -10.21 -31.47 1.61
CA ASP A 792 -10.71 -31.75 0.26
C ASP A 792 -12.18 -31.41 0.11
N ALA A 793 -12.99 -31.73 1.11
CA ALA A 793 -14.42 -31.39 1.11
C ALA A 793 -14.65 -29.85 1.17
N ILE A 794 -13.88 -29.11 1.95
CA ILE A 794 -13.94 -27.63 1.99
C ILE A 794 -13.53 -27.04 0.64
N MET A 795 -12.51 -27.58 -0.01
CA MET A 795 -12.02 -27.13 -1.32
C MET A 795 -12.88 -27.59 -2.50
N GLY A 796 -13.94 -28.37 -2.24
CA GLY A 796 -14.78 -28.91 -3.30
C GLY A 796 -14.06 -29.93 -4.19
N ARG A 797 -12.97 -30.51 -3.70
CA ARG A 797 -12.26 -31.60 -4.37
C ARG A 797 -13.04 -32.87 -4.14
N THR A 798 -13.58 -33.48 -5.19
CA THR A 798 -14.08 -34.86 -5.11
C THR A 798 -12.90 -35.78 -4.86
N ALA A 799 -12.98 -36.66 -3.86
CA ALA A 799 -11.98 -37.65 -3.60
C ALA A 799 -11.71 -38.43 -4.90
N ILE A 800 -10.56 -38.15 -5.51
CA ILE A 800 -9.96 -39.11 -6.40
C ILE A 800 -9.52 -40.22 -5.45
N GLU A 801 -10.11 -41.41 -5.58
CA GLU A 801 -9.70 -42.58 -4.80
C GLU A 801 -8.19 -42.64 -4.68
N ASN A 802 -7.69 -42.76 -3.47
CA ASN A 802 -6.27 -42.91 -3.19
C ASN A 802 -5.75 -44.05 -4.06
N ILE A 803 -5.08 -43.71 -5.15
CA ILE A 803 -4.25 -44.67 -5.85
C ILE A 803 -3.05 -44.86 -4.92
N THR A 804 -3.11 -45.94 -4.12
CA THR A 804 -1.96 -46.42 -3.39
C THR A 804 -0.78 -46.49 -4.36
N THR A 805 0.27 -45.82 -3.99
CA THR A 805 1.55 -45.81 -4.69
C THR A 805 2.18 -47.18 -4.63
N GLU A 806 1.77 -48.07 -5.53
CA GLU A 806 2.57 -49.22 -5.92
C GLU A 806 2.65 -49.28 -7.43
N GLU A 807 3.90 -49.18 -7.89
CA GLU A 807 4.42 -49.28 -9.26
C GLU A 807 4.18 -48.06 -10.17
N TYR A 808 5.28 -47.37 -10.48
CA TYR A 808 5.37 -46.38 -11.55
C TYR A 808 5.09 -47.07 -12.89
N ASP A 809 3.83 -47.11 -13.29
CA ASP A 809 3.41 -47.46 -14.66
C ASP A 809 3.58 -46.23 -15.53
N ASN A 810 4.46 -46.28 -16.51
CA ASN A 810 4.70 -45.21 -17.52
C ASN A 810 3.49 -45.00 -18.46
N THR A 811 2.27 -45.20 -17.97
CA THR A 811 1.05 -45.07 -18.74
C THR A 811 0.78 -43.60 -19.09
N ILE A 812 0.53 -43.34 -20.35
CA ILE A 812 0.28 -41.99 -20.89
C ILE A 812 -1.26 -41.85 -21.07
N TYR A 813 -1.80 -40.76 -20.59
CA TYR A 813 -3.21 -40.38 -20.79
C TYR A 813 -3.33 -39.05 -21.53
N ASP A 814 -4.38 -38.94 -22.38
CA ASP A 814 -4.80 -37.64 -22.93
C ASP A 814 -5.61 -36.82 -21.88
N LEU A 815 -5.93 -35.57 -22.21
CA LEU A 815 -6.73 -34.69 -21.33
C LEU A 815 -8.18 -35.18 -21.08
N GLN A 816 -8.68 -36.15 -21.85
CA GLN A 816 -9.97 -36.78 -21.65
C GLN A 816 -9.87 -38.06 -20.82
N GLY A 817 -8.68 -38.36 -20.24
CA GLY A 817 -8.44 -39.54 -19.40
C GLY A 817 -8.29 -40.85 -20.15
N ARG A 818 -8.15 -40.84 -21.49
CA ARG A 818 -7.96 -42.04 -22.30
C ARG A 818 -6.48 -42.45 -22.33
N LYS A 819 -6.23 -43.73 -22.08
CA LYS A 819 -4.87 -44.29 -22.16
C LYS A 819 -4.43 -44.33 -23.62
N ILE A 820 -3.20 -43.84 -23.88
CA ILE A 820 -2.57 -43.86 -25.19
C ILE A 820 -1.23 -44.57 -25.15
N GLU A 821 -0.94 -45.38 -26.17
CA GLU A 821 0.29 -46.18 -26.22
C GLU A 821 1.52 -45.34 -26.58
N LYS A 822 1.34 -44.25 -27.34
CA LYS A 822 2.44 -43.40 -27.80
C LYS A 822 1.96 -41.97 -28.11
N ILE A 823 2.70 -40.97 -27.70
CA ILE A 823 2.45 -39.57 -28.06
C ILE A 823 2.90 -39.31 -29.51
N THR A 824 1.93 -39.15 -30.39
CA THR A 824 2.19 -38.91 -31.83
C THR A 824 1.92 -37.49 -32.31
N LYS A 825 1.29 -36.65 -31.50
CA LYS A 825 0.93 -35.27 -31.83
C LYS A 825 1.43 -34.29 -30.73
N ALA A 826 1.61 -33.03 -31.10
CA ALA A 826 1.83 -31.99 -30.11
C ALA A 826 0.56 -31.84 -29.24
N GLY A 827 0.71 -31.66 -27.95
CA GLY A 827 -0.42 -31.59 -27.03
C GLY A 827 -0.04 -31.73 -25.56
N ILE A 828 -1.04 -31.74 -24.70
CA ILE A 828 -0.88 -31.91 -23.26
C ILE A 828 -1.30 -33.34 -22.91
N TYR A 829 -0.48 -34.01 -22.12
CA TYR A 829 -0.64 -35.37 -21.69
C TYR A 829 -0.43 -35.52 -20.20
N ILE A 830 -0.91 -36.57 -19.59
CA ILE A 830 -0.64 -36.93 -18.19
C ILE A 830 0.19 -38.20 -18.19
N ILE A 831 1.40 -38.11 -17.64
CA ILE A 831 2.32 -39.25 -17.50
C ILE A 831 2.73 -39.32 -16.02
N ASN A 832 2.51 -40.46 -15.40
CA ASN A 832 2.80 -40.65 -13.96
C ASN A 832 2.15 -39.53 -13.08
N GLY A 833 0.88 -39.22 -13.37
CA GLY A 833 0.17 -38.17 -12.65
C GLY A 833 0.60 -36.73 -12.91
N LYS A 834 1.63 -36.52 -13.73
CA LYS A 834 2.18 -35.19 -14.05
C LYS A 834 1.77 -34.73 -15.43
N LYS A 835 1.44 -33.45 -15.56
CA LYS A 835 1.13 -32.80 -16.84
C LYS A 835 2.41 -32.62 -17.65
N VAL A 836 2.44 -33.21 -18.84
CA VAL A 836 3.56 -33.12 -19.79
C VAL A 836 3.11 -32.46 -21.08
N ILE A 837 3.82 -31.45 -21.53
CA ILE A 837 3.54 -30.75 -22.80
C ILE A 837 4.54 -31.26 -23.85
N LYS A 838 4.05 -31.90 -24.92
CA LYS A 838 4.84 -32.17 -26.11
C LYS A 838 4.61 -31.08 -27.14
N ARG A 839 5.67 -30.40 -27.51
CA ARG A 839 5.69 -29.37 -28.56
C ARG A 839 5.83 -29.98 -29.94
#